data_c87ee9a71c0ade09df0e3334a3a59805
#
_entry.id   c87ee9a71c0ade09df0e3334a3a59805
#
_cell.length_a   1.000
_cell.length_b   1.000
_cell.length_c   1.000
_cell.angle_alpha   90.00
_cell.angle_beta   90.00
_cell.angle_gamma   90.00
#
_symmetry.space_group_name_H-M   'P 1'
#
loop_
_entity.id
_entity.type
_entity.pdbx_description
1 polymer ?
#
loop_
_entity_poly.entity_id
_entity_poly.type
_entity_poly.pdbx_seq_one_letter_code
_entity_poly.pdbx_strand_id
1 'polypeptide(L)'
;MPFRSLESRTDRKGSLRLLRLLLAVSVALPLVLFAGIGWRERGETQGEAERNSRKNALILHEHVLKVFDTMAQVLDRVDERVQGRSWGEIGESESLHRYLRTMVGELDQVGAIGLTDSTGTVRNSSRVFPSRNSDIGSRADFREQRENGADLLIAGPITDAATGKVTFGISRRRSSPDGSEGGFDGMIAAIVNPDYFYSFYQQVIGSEDESISLIRDDGVILMRYPPLEGREGPEALPTLPPDRGLRGEIRKQPVEGLFRAEVSHVQGLARVFAYKRVGDFPVYVVYGLNQSQITRSWWRNMALDGAFVAPATLALALIAWLAYSRAASENAAVRRWAEEVRNRERLEEALRQSQKMEALGQLTGGVAHDFNNLLTAAMANMHLLGRHLPPEGQRFLTGATTALERAEKLTRQLLSFSRQDAVNPTVVDLGDSLRRMGDLLERSIRADVALEWDIAPVPMAVAVDSVQLEMAVLNLVLNARDAMPGGGRIRIAAFPGPEPRSARIEVADTGAGMPPEVLARAFDPFFTTKGIGKGTGLGLSMVYGFARQSGGNASIDSRLGGGTRVRIDLPLTEAKPPEPAPAPTAPAAEHRPLRILVVEDNPLVLMATVEGLTQEGFTVETAEDGVAALERLETDRDFDLVVSDVVMPRGVSGIDLARHIRERWPELRVLLASGYSPESLATMGADTASVLAKPFTPDQLAVRIRSLAGA
;
A
#
# COMPACT_ATOMS: atom_id res chain seq x y z
N MET A 1 -26.27 17.17 17.63
CA MET A 1 -25.81 15.92 18.29
C MET A 1 -24.53 15.40 17.66
N PRO A 2 -23.34 15.96 17.93
CA PRO A 2 -22.07 15.50 17.28
C PRO A 2 -21.16 14.61 18.16
N PHE A 3 -21.50 14.32 19.42
CA PHE A 3 -20.56 13.62 20.32
C PHE A 3 -20.59 12.07 20.28
N ARG A 4 -21.60 11.43 19.67
CA ARG A 4 -21.66 9.97 19.54
C ARG A 4 -20.77 9.35 18.43
N SER A 5 -20.17 10.15 17.56
CA SER A 5 -19.40 9.66 16.42
C SER A 5 -17.91 9.39 16.71
N LEU A 6 -17.35 9.91 17.78
CA LEU A 6 -15.93 9.74 18.14
C LEU A 6 -15.65 8.44 18.91
N GLU A 7 -16.55 8.04 19.84
CA GLU A 7 -16.43 6.75 20.54
C GLU A 7 -16.53 5.54 19.61
N SER A 8 -17.37 5.62 18.57
CA SER A 8 -17.49 4.53 17.59
C SER A 8 -16.27 4.32 16.70
N ARG A 9 -15.36 5.29 16.57
CA ARG A 9 -14.15 5.20 15.72
C ARG A 9 -12.99 4.48 16.39
N THR A 10 -12.80 4.63 17.69
CA THR A 10 -11.78 3.91 18.47
C THR A 10 -12.15 2.44 18.62
N ASP A 11 -13.43 2.16 18.83
CA ASP A 11 -13.96 0.80 19.00
C ASP A 11 -13.86 -0.04 17.71
N ARG A 12 -14.10 0.55 16.54
CA ARG A 12 -14.02 -0.14 15.24
C ARG A 12 -12.59 -0.45 14.77
N LYS A 13 -11.60 0.36 15.12
CA LYS A 13 -10.18 0.03 14.87
C LYS A 13 -9.71 -1.09 15.80
N GLY A 14 -10.23 -1.14 17.01
CA GLY A 14 -10.02 -2.21 17.97
C GLY A 14 -10.55 -3.55 17.46
N SER A 15 -11.78 -3.57 16.94
CA SER A 15 -12.41 -4.79 16.42
C SER A 15 -11.66 -5.42 15.23
N LEU A 16 -11.16 -4.62 14.29
CA LEU A 16 -10.35 -5.14 13.18
C LEU A 16 -8.99 -5.67 13.65
N ARG A 17 -8.38 -5.07 14.67
CA ARG A 17 -7.14 -5.60 15.27
C ARG A 17 -7.39 -6.93 15.97
N LEU A 18 -8.49 -7.03 16.70
CA LEU A 18 -8.90 -8.26 17.37
C LEU A 18 -9.15 -9.39 16.35
N LEU A 19 -9.86 -9.11 15.25
CA LEU A 19 -10.12 -10.08 14.19
C LEU A 19 -8.84 -10.53 13.46
N ARG A 20 -7.88 -9.65 13.26
CA ARG A 20 -6.54 -10.04 12.75
C ARG A 20 -5.77 -10.92 13.72
N LEU A 21 -5.84 -10.62 15.01
CA LEU A 21 -5.25 -11.46 16.05
C LEU A 21 -5.91 -12.83 16.07
N LEU A 22 -7.24 -12.88 16.02
CA LEU A 22 -7.99 -14.14 15.96
C LEU A 22 -7.64 -14.95 14.72
N LEU A 23 -7.48 -14.32 13.56
CA LEU A 23 -7.03 -14.99 12.33
C LEU A 23 -5.61 -15.55 12.50
N ALA A 24 -4.69 -14.81 13.07
CA ALA A 24 -3.34 -15.29 13.34
C ALA A 24 -3.33 -16.45 14.33
N VAL A 25 -4.11 -16.35 15.41
CA VAL A 25 -4.23 -17.39 16.46
C VAL A 25 -4.93 -18.65 15.92
N SER A 26 -5.94 -18.50 15.06
CA SER A 26 -6.65 -19.64 14.46
C SER A 26 -5.76 -20.54 13.59
N VAL A 27 -4.64 -20.01 13.09
CA VAL A 27 -3.63 -20.77 12.34
C VAL A 27 -2.46 -21.19 13.24
N ALA A 28 -1.92 -20.25 14.01
CA ALA A 28 -0.71 -20.47 14.80
C ALA A 28 -0.93 -21.46 15.94
N LEU A 29 -2.06 -21.39 16.66
CA LEU A 29 -2.32 -22.23 17.81
C LEU A 29 -2.45 -23.72 17.44
N PRO A 30 -3.25 -24.12 16.42
CA PRO A 30 -3.30 -25.52 15.99
C PRO A 30 -1.96 -26.04 15.50
N LEU A 31 -1.16 -25.23 14.79
CA LEU A 31 0.18 -25.62 14.33
C LEU A 31 1.16 -25.85 15.50
N VAL A 32 1.15 -24.98 16.49
CA VAL A 32 1.97 -25.13 17.70
C VAL A 32 1.56 -26.37 18.49
N LEU A 33 0.25 -26.60 18.65
CA LEU A 33 -0.27 -27.79 19.31
C LEU A 33 0.10 -29.05 18.53
N PHE A 34 -0.05 -29.07 17.22
CA PHE A 34 0.33 -30.18 16.36
C PHE A 34 1.84 -30.50 16.45
N ALA A 35 2.67 -29.47 16.41
CA ALA A 35 4.11 -29.62 16.62
C ALA A 35 4.44 -30.17 18.01
N GLY A 36 3.74 -29.72 19.06
CA GLY A 36 3.88 -30.21 20.42
C GLY A 36 3.46 -31.69 20.58
N ILE A 37 2.35 -32.06 19.95
CA ILE A 37 1.88 -33.46 19.88
C ILE A 37 2.94 -34.31 19.18
N GLY A 38 3.43 -33.88 18.01
CA GLY A 38 4.43 -34.58 17.24
C GLY A 38 5.75 -34.78 17.99
N TRP A 39 6.18 -33.80 18.76
CA TRP A 39 7.35 -33.93 19.63
C TRP A 39 7.14 -34.95 20.73
N ARG A 40 6.00 -34.89 21.39
CA ARG A 40 5.65 -35.86 22.44
C ARG A 40 5.55 -37.27 21.87
N GLU A 41 4.83 -37.45 20.77
CA GLU A 41 4.60 -38.75 20.15
C GLU A 41 5.89 -39.37 19.60
N ARG A 42 6.85 -38.55 19.15
CA ARG A 42 8.19 -39.01 18.79
C ARG A 42 8.90 -39.67 20.00
N GLY A 43 8.79 -39.04 21.16
CA GLY A 43 9.35 -39.59 22.40
C GLY A 43 8.65 -40.88 22.84
N GLU A 44 7.33 -40.95 22.73
CA GLU A 44 6.52 -42.12 23.07
C GLU A 44 6.83 -43.31 22.13
N THR A 45 6.83 -43.07 20.80
CA THR A 45 7.16 -44.10 19.79
C THR A 45 8.58 -44.63 19.96
N GLN A 46 9.54 -43.76 20.25
CA GLN A 46 10.92 -44.15 20.53
C GLN A 46 11.00 -45.00 21.81
N GLY A 47 10.35 -44.52 22.88
CA GLY A 47 10.34 -45.24 24.15
C GLY A 47 9.63 -46.61 24.09
N GLU A 48 8.57 -46.72 23.29
CA GLU A 48 7.88 -47.98 23.03
C GLU A 48 8.75 -48.96 22.26
N ALA A 49 9.42 -48.49 21.19
CA ALA A 49 10.36 -49.29 20.42
C ALA A 49 11.49 -49.84 21.31
N GLU A 50 12.01 -49.05 22.23
CA GLU A 50 13.04 -49.48 23.20
C GLU A 50 12.51 -50.50 24.22
N ARG A 51 11.31 -50.28 24.76
CA ARG A 51 10.66 -51.26 25.66
C ARG A 51 10.42 -52.61 24.96
N ASN A 52 9.89 -52.56 23.74
CA ASN A 52 9.65 -53.74 22.93
C ASN A 52 10.95 -54.47 22.58
N SER A 53 12.00 -53.70 22.21
CA SER A 53 13.33 -54.30 21.96
C SER A 53 13.91 -55.02 23.18
N ARG A 54 13.78 -54.43 24.38
CA ARG A 54 14.19 -55.10 25.64
C ARG A 54 13.36 -56.35 25.93
N LYS A 55 12.03 -56.29 25.72
CA LYS A 55 11.13 -57.43 25.90
C LYS A 55 11.49 -58.57 24.96
N ASN A 56 11.73 -58.27 23.68
CA ASN A 56 12.14 -59.26 22.69
C ASN A 56 13.51 -59.87 23.05
N ALA A 57 14.48 -59.03 23.46
CA ALA A 57 15.77 -59.54 23.92
C ALA A 57 15.65 -60.45 25.14
N LEU A 58 14.70 -60.23 26.08
CA LEU A 58 14.44 -61.12 27.22
C LEU A 58 13.82 -62.42 26.77
N ILE A 59 12.81 -62.41 25.87
CA ILE A 59 12.19 -63.63 25.32
C ILE A 59 13.25 -64.50 24.64
N LEU A 60 14.09 -63.86 23.82
CA LEU A 60 15.20 -64.53 23.16
C LEU A 60 16.25 -65.11 24.15
N HIS A 61 16.56 -64.32 25.18
CA HIS A 61 17.47 -64.79 26.27
C HIS A 61 16.96 -66.05 26.90
N GLU A 62 15.70 -66.12 27.35
CA GLU A 62 15.12 -67.31 27.99
C GLU A 62 15.15 -68.56 27.07
N HIS A 63 14.82 -68.33 25.79
CA HIS A 63 14.88 -69.39 24.79
C HIS A 63 16.31 -69.89 24.58
N VAL A 64 17.28 -68.99 24.38
CA VAL A 64 18.68 -69.37 24.13
C VAL A 64 19.28 -70.00 25.40
N LEU A 65 19.02 -69.48 26.61
CA LEU A 65 19.47 -70.03 27.85
C LEU A 65 19.03 -71.49 27.99
N LYS A 66 17.72 -71.77 27.75
CA LYS A 66 17.19 -73.14 27.82
C LYS A 66 17.89 -74.09 26.84
N VAL A 67 18.22 -73.62 25.64
CA VAL A 67 18.93 -74.37 24.61
C VAL A 67 20.36 -74.71 25.14
N PHE A 68 21.08 -73.67 25.62
CA PHE A 68 22.44 -73.83 26.10
C PHE A 68 22.51 -74.80 27.34
N ASP A 69 21.58 -74.66 28.29
CA ASP A 69 21.46 -75.51 29.43
C ASP A 69 21.19 -77.00 29.03
N THR A 70 20.27 -77.12 28.02
CA THR A 70 19.98 -78.48 27.49
C THR A 70 21.20 -79.06 26.81
N MET A 71 21.94 -78.27 26.00
CA MET A 71 23.15 -78.71 25.32
C MET A 71 24.25 -79.10 26.34
N ALA A 72 24.44 -78.32 27.41
CA ALA A 72 25.38 -78.63 28.46
C ALA A 72 25.02 -79.98 29.14
N GLN A 73 23.75 -80.19 29.52
CA GLN A 73 23.26 -81.47 30.12
C GLN A 73 23.44 -82.63 29.16
N VAL A 74 23.24 -82.41 27.82
CA VAL A 74 23.52 -83.47 26.84
C VAL A 74 25.00 -83.87 26.85
N LEU A 75 25.89 -82.88 26.89
CA LEU A 75 27.33 -83.17 26.95
C LEU A 75 27.74 -83.87 28.23
N ASP A 76 27.14 -83.48 29.38
CA ASP A 76 27.35 -84.19 30.69
C ASP A 76 26.96 -85.64 30.60
N ARG A 77 25.74 -85.92 30.13
CA ARG A 77 25.23 -87.33 30.04
C ARG A 77 26.05 -88.17 29.06
N VAL A 78 26.56 -87.56 27.98
CA VAL A 78 27.44 -88.27 27.05
C VAL A 78 28.79 -88.50 27.65
N ASP A 79 29.38 -87.54 28.40
CA ASP A 79 30.66 -87.71 29.10
C ASP A 79 30.56 -88.78 30.16
N GLU A 80 29.56 -88.80 31.03
CA GLU A 80 29.26 -89.84 31.98
C GLU A 80 29.15 -91.23 31.34
N ARG A 81 28.51 -91.31 30.17
CA ARG A 81 28.32 -92.56 29.42
C ARG A 81 29.59 -93.14 28.85
N VAL A 82 30.58 -92.32 28.54
CA VAL A 82 31.83 -92.75 27.94
C VAL A 82 32.98 -92.73 28.95
N GLN A 83 32.70 -92.34 30.19
CA GLN A 83 33.69 -92.32 31.26
C GLN A 83 34.32 -93.69 31.45
N GLY A 84 35.65 -93.73 31.56
CA GLY A 84 36.40 -94.94 31.71
C GLY A 84 36.59 -95.83 30.47
N ARG A 85 36.02 -95.43 29.29
CA ARG A 85 36.21 -96.17 28.02
C ARG A 85 37.36 -95.60 27.20
N SER A 86 38.13 -96.52 26.56
CA SER A 86 39.16 -96.11 25.59
C SER A 86 38.55 -95.56 24.28
N TRP A 87 39.33 -94.82 23.51
CA TRP A 87 38.92 -94.31 22.22
C TRP A 87 38.60 -95.41 21.17
N GLY A 88 39.26 -96.59 21.29
CA GLY A 88 38.96 -97.80 20.54
C GLY A 88 37.52 -98.29 20.81
N GLU A 89 37.18 -98.50 22.04
CA GLU A 89 35.89 -98.96 22.51
C GLU A 89 34.76 -97.97 22.12
N ILE A 90 35.03 -96.66 22.26
CA ILE A 90 34.14 -95.62 21.83
C ILE A 90 33.89 -95.71 20.32
N GLY A 91 34.95 -95.87 19.52
CA GLY A 91 34.87 -95.89 18.04
C GLY A 91 34.11 -97.12 17.53
N GLU A 92 34.22 -98.27 18.19
CA GLU A 92 33.53 -99.50 17.75
C GLU A 92 32.11 -99.67 18.34
N SER A 93 31.68 -98.79 19.23
CA SER A 93 30.43 -98.91 19.94
C SER A 93 29.18 -98.49 19.14
N GLU A 94 28.53 -99.40 18.47
CA GLU A 94 27.23 -99.19 17.82
C GLU A 94 26.13 -98.76 18.78
N SER A 95 26.20 -99.32 20.04
CA SER A 95 25.24 -98.95 21.07
C SER A 95 25.35 -97.49 21.49
N LEU A 96 26.56 -96.93 21.49
CA LEU A 96 26.77 -95.50 21.72
C LEU A 96 26.24 -94.67 20.55
N HIS A 97 26.55 -95.12 19.33
CA HIS A 97 25.96 -94.43 18.13
C HIS A 97 24.43 -94.36 18.21
N ARG A 98 23.76 -95.46 18.48
CA ARG A 98 22.30 -95.49 18.63
C ARG A 98 21.82 -94.60 19.78
N TYR A 99 22.50 -94.61 20.89
CA TYR A 99 22.19 -93.69 22.02
C TYR A 99 22.29 -92.21 21.61
N LEU A 100 23.38 -91.84 20.98
CA LEU A 100 23.59 -90.48 20.48
C LEU A 100 22.50 -90.09 19.47
N ARG A 101 22.15 -90.96 18.54
CA ARG A 101 21.12 -90.77 17.56
C ARG A 101 19.73 -90.60 18.18
N THR A 102 19.41 -91.35 19.19
CA THR A 102 18.14 -91.23 19.92
C THR A 102 18.08 -89.92 20.62
N MET A 103 19.15 -89.51 21.31
CA MET A 103 19.21 -88.15 21.94
C MET A 103 18.99 -87.02 20.96
N VAL A 104 19.62 -87.09 19.81
CA VAL A 104 19.42 -86.07 18.78
C VAL A 104 17.99 -86.08 18.21
N GLY A 105 17.38 -87.28 18.10
CA GLY A 105 15.98 -87.36 17.63
C GLY A 105 14.92 -86.89 18.62
N GLU A 106 15.26 -86.87 19.93
CA GLU A 106 14.38 -86.38 20.99
C GLU A 106 14.52 -84.85 21.27
N LEU A 107 15.58 -84.23 20.77
CA LEU A 107 15.95 -82.87 21.05
C LEU A 107 16.09 -82.04 19.78
N ASP A 108 15.03 -81.37 19.35
CA ASP A 108 14.94 -80.59 18.07
C ASP A 108 16.07 -79.57 17.97
N GLN A 109 16.58 -79.00 19.07
CA GLN A 109 17.66 -78.02 19.14
C GLN A 109 19.04 -78.59 18.86
N VAL A 110 19.21 -79.94 18.92
CA VAL A 110 20.49 -80.65 18.71
C VAL A 110 20.56 -81.15 17.26
N GLY A 111 21.51 -80.67 16.50
CA GLY A 111 21.73 -81.12 15.10
C GLY A 111 22.60 -82.35 14.96
N ALA A 112 23.59 -82.52 15.86
CA ALA A 112 24.47 -83.63 15.90
C ALA A 112 25.28 -83.71 17.21
N ILE A 113 25.68 -84.87 17.62
CA ILE A 113 26.64 -85.10 18.68
C ILE A 113 27.81 -85.94 18.12
N GLY A 114 29.03 -85.52 18.45
CA GLY A 114 30.28 -86.23 18.05
C GLY A 114 31.29 -86.31 19.16
N LEU A 115 32.06 -87.39 19.16
CA LEU A 115 33.17 -87.63 20.05
C LEU A 115 34.47 -87.70 19.28
N THR A 116 35.44 -86.90 19.68
CA THR A 116 36.69 -86.69 18.98
C THR A 116 37.86 -86.94 19.93
N ASP A 117 38.83 -87.72 19.53
CA ASP A 117 40.01 -88.01 20.31
C ASP A 117 41.01 -86.83 20.36
N SER A 118 42.09 -86.99 21.15
CA SER A 118 43.11 -85.97 21.30
C SER A 118 43.89 -85.60 20.03
N THR A 119 43.79 -86.41 18.99
CA THR A 119 44.40 -86.12 17.67
C THR A 119 43.48 -85.31 16.72
N GLY A 120 42.22 -85.23 17.07
CA GLY A 120 41.19 -84.57 16.19
C GLY A 120 40.39 -85.58 15.35
N THR A 121 40.56 -86.87 15.58
CA THR A 121 39.83 -87.88 14.82
C THR A 121 38.46 -88.15 15.47
N VAL A 122 37.38 -87.99 14.68
CA VAL A 122 36.01 -88.26 15.13
C VAL A 122 35.83 -89.80 15.27
N ARG A 123 35.70 -90.28 16.48
CA ARG A 123 35.57 -91.69 16.78
C ARG A 123 34.16 -92.22 16.77
N ASN A 124 33.22 -91.48 17.23
CA ASN A 124 31.80 -91.83 17.18
C ASN A 124 30.93 -90.60 16.99
N SER A 125 29.77 -90.75 16.35
CA SER A 125 28.85 -89.61 16.17
C SER A 125 27.39 -90.09 16.03
N SER A 126 26.44 -89.22 16.27
CA SER A 126 25.00 -89.44 16.04
C SER A 126 24.60 -89.60 14.59
N ARG A 127 25.46 -89.19 13.66
CA ARG A 127 25.09 -89.13 12.17
C ARG A 127 25.42 -90.41 11.43
N VAL A 128 26.60 -90.92 11.61
CA VAL A 128 27.12 -92.03 10.80
C VAL A 128 27.90 -93.01 11.67
N PHE A 129 27.60 -94.32 11.42
CA PHE A 129 28.36 -95.44 12.10
C PHE A 129 28.72 -96.53 11.07
N PRO A 130 29.88 -97.03 11.05
CA PRO A 130 31.06 -96.54 11.82
C PRO A 130 31.46 -95.16 11.38
N SER A 131 32.04 -94.41 12.28
CA SER A 131 32.52 -93.09 11.96
C SER A 131 33.56 -93.11 10.83
N ARG A 132 33.51 -92.17 9.87
CA ARG A 132 34.43 -92.16 8.71
C ARG A 132 35.85 -91.67 9.07
N ASN A 133 36.24 -91.71 10.36
CA ASN A 133 37.50 -91.14 10.88
C ASN A 133 37.79 -89.72 10.32
N SER A 134 36.80 -88.92 10.25
CA SER A 134 36.96 -87.53 9.82
C SER A 134 37.89 -86.80 10.77
N ASP A 135 38.94 -86.19 10.25
CA ASP A 135 39.87 -85.37 11.01
C ASP A 135 39.41 -83.91 11.11
N ILE A 136 39.19 -83.48 12.28
CA ILE A 136 38.84 -82.11 12.63
C ILE A 136 39.95 -81.40 13.40
N GLY A 137 41.14 -81.98 13.48
CA GLY A 137 42.29 -81.47 14.29
C GLY A 137 42.82 -80.11 13.79
N SER A 138 42.62 -79.82 12.53
CA SER A 138 42.97 -78.50 11.95
C SER A 138 41.90 -77.39 12.20
N ARG A 139 40.73 -77.74 12.68
CA ARG A 139 39.65 -76.78 12.95
C ARG A 139 40.02 -75.87 14.12
N ALA A 140 39.59 -74.63 14.03
CA ALA A 140 39.85 -73.57 15.01
C ALA A 140 39.22 -73.98 16.40
N ASP A 141 37.98 -74.47 16.39
CA ASP A 141 37.24 -74.89 17.58
C ASP A 141 37.93 -76.07 18.32
N PHE A 142 38.44 -77.04 17.58
CA PHE A 142 39.20 -78.15 18.19
C PHE A 142 40.50 -77.65 18.82
N ARG A 143 41.24 -76.79 18.11
CA ARG A 143 42.48 -76.21 18.66
C ARG A 143 42.24 -75.35 19.89
N GLU A 144 41.20 -74.53 19.84
CA GLU A 144 40.77 -73.67 20.94
C GLU A 144 40.42 -74.55 22.21
N GLN A 145 39.65 -75.63 22.03
CA GLN A 145 39.32 -76.51 23.07
C GLN A 145 40.55 -77.23 23.71
N ARG A 146 41.48 -77.57 22.84
CA ARG A 146 42.74 -78.19 23.27
C ARG A 146 43.67 -77.27 24.06
N GLU A 147 43.76 -76.00 23.59
CA GLU A 147 44.73 -75.04 24.10
C GLU A 147 44.20 -74.20 25.27
N ASN A 148 42.94 -73.81 25.29
CA ASN A 148 42.38 -72.88 26.30
C ASN A 148 41.98 -73.58 27.63
N GLY A 149 41.90 -74.89 27.71
CA GLY A 149 41.60 -75.65 28.96
C GLY A 149 40.18 -75.39 29.49
N ALA A 150 39.30 -74.72 28.75
CA ALA A 150 37.96 -74.51 29.21
C ALA A 150 37.16 -75.79 29.27
N ASP A 151 36.42 -76.03 30.39
CA ASP A 151 35.57 -77.19 30.52
C ASP A 151 34.47 -77.18 29.44
N LEU A 152 33.84 -76.08 29.20
CA LEU A 152 32.82 -75.87 28.14
C LEU A 152 33.26 -74.77 27.22
N LEU A 153 33.25 -75.05 25.89
CA LEU A 153 33.60 -74.07 24.83
C LEU A 153 32.43 -73.91 23.86
N ILE A 154 32.10 -72.67 23.52
CA ILE A 154 31.15 -72.32 22.49
C ILE A 154 31.92 -71.96 21.23
N ALA A 155 31.85 -72.85 20.27
CA ALA A 155 32.63 -72.79 19.02
C ALA A 155 31.77 -72.33 17.82
N GLY A 156 32.31 -71.55 16.96
CA GLY A 156 31.66 -71.14 15.71
C GLY A 156 31.98 -69.74 15.34
N PRO A 157 31.38 -69.21 14.22
CA PRO A 157 30.43 -69.94 13.38
C PRO A 157 31.06 -71.05 12.54
N ILE A 158 30.29 -72.12 12.34
CA ILE A 158 30.66 -73.28 11.52
C ILE A 158 29.62 -73.60 10.51
N THR A 159 30.01 -74.26 9.40
CA THR A 159 29.04 -74.78 8.40
C THR A 159 28.64 -76.18 8.81
N ASP A 160 27.36 -76.41 9.05
CA ASP A 160 26.84 -77.75 9.28
C ASP A 160 26.96 -78.60 7.98
N ALA A 161 27.72 -79.61 7.97
CA ALA A 161 28.00 -80.48 6.81
C ALA A 161 26.75 -81.18 6.23
N ALA A 162 25.69 -81.34 7.02
CA ALA A 162 24.46 -81.96 6.53
C ALA A 162 23.47 -80.97 5.87
N THR A 163 23.38 -79.79 6.39
CA THR A 163 22.38 -78.77 5.96
C THR A 163 23.01 -77.65 5.12
N GLY A 164 24.35 -77.51 5.15
CA GLY A 164 25.05 -76.37 4.50
C GLY A 164 24.85 -75.03 5.19
N LYS A 165 24.07 -74.97 6.29
CA LYS A 165 23.74 -73.72 7.00
C LYS A 165 24.80 -73.37 8.05
N VAL A 166 24.91 -72.06 8.27
CA VAL A 166 25.80 -71.57 9.35
C VAL A 166 25.14 -71.86 10.67
N THR A 167 25.92 -72.43 11.57
CA THR A 167 25.53 -72.78 12.93
C THR A 167 26.71 -72.63 13.87
N PHE A 168 26.58 -73.09 15.11
CA PHE A 168 27.63 -73.12 16.10
C PHE A 168 27.54 -74.40 16.88
N GLY A 169 28.61 -74.75 17.61
CA GLY A 169 28.67 -75.93 18.47
C GLY A 169 29.02 -75.56 19.91
N ILE A 170 28.64 -76.44 20.78
CA ILE A 170 29.07 -76.45 22.21
C ILE A 170 29.88 -77.69 22.40
N SER A 171 31.11 -77.61 22.93
CA SER A 171 31.97 -78.72 23.17
C SER A 171 32.46 -78.70 24.60
N ARG A 172 32.70 -79.90 25.15
CA ARG A 172 33.30 -80.14 26.44
C ARG A 172 34.56 -81.01 26.33
N ARG A 173 35.55 -80.69 27.14
CA ARG A 173 36.72 -81.57 27.27
C ARG A 173 36.28 -82.91 27.87
N ARG A 174 36.80 -83.99 27.33
CA ARG A 174 36.57 -85.27 27.92
C ARG A 174 37.53 -85.42 29.09
N SER A 175 36.98 -85.93 30.21
CA SER A 175 37.76 -86.26 31.39
C SER A 175 38.70 -87.44 31.09
N SER A 176 39.96 -87.35 31.52
CA SER A 176 40.93 -88.39 31.28
C SER A 176 40.59 -89.66 32.06
N PRO A 177 40.66 -90.82 31.43
CA PRO A 177 40.32 -92.09 32.10
C PRO A 177 41.16 -92.39 33.33
N ASP A 178 42.36 -91.84 33.41
CA ASP A 178 43.32 -92.10 34.55
C ASP A 178 43.23 -91.04 35.67
N GLY A 179 42.24 -90.10 35.56
CA GLY A 179 42.02 -89.08 36.57
C GLY A 179 43.09 -88.01 36.66
N SER A 180 44.00 -87.93 35.69
CA SER A 180 45.04 -86.90 35.63
C SER A 180 44.37 -85.52 35.37
N GLU A 181 44.47 -84.60 36.33
CA GLU A 181 44.00 -83.21 36.12
C GLU A 181 44.85 -82.51 35.05
N GLY A 182 44.22 -82.05 33.99
CA GLY A 182 44.82 -81.18 33.00
C GLY A 182 45.21 -81.79 31.64
N GLY A 183 45.15 -83.09 31.43
CA GLY A 183 45.39 -83.75 30.13
C GLY A 183 44.23 -83.59 29.17
N PHE A 184 44.50 -83.19 27.89
CA PHE A 184 43.49 -83.21 26.85
C PHE A 184 43.37 -84.59 26.22
N ASP A 185 42.32 -85.31 26.60
CA ASP A 185 42.09 -86.66 26.05
C ASP A 185 41.20 -86.64 24.81
N GLY A 186 40.54 -85.50 24.52
CA GLY A 186 39.63 -85.30 23.42
C GLY A 186 38.44 -84.43 23.82
N MET A 187 37.44 -84.44 23.00
CA MET A 187 36.24 -83.58 23.26
C MET A 187 34.96 -84.32 22.86
N ILE A 188 33.88 -83.94 23.51
CA ILE A 188 32.49 -84.20 23.13
C ILE A 188 31.87 -82.91 22.62
N ALA A 189 31.34 -82.92 21.41
CA ALA A 189 30.78 -81.76 20.82
C ALA A 189 29.32 -82.00 20.38
N ALA A 190 28.48 -81.05 20.66
CA ALA A 190 27.11 -80.99 20.17
C ALA A 190 26.96 -79.79 19.27
N ILE A 191 26.47 -80.03 18.05
CA ILE A 191 26.20 -79.02 17.05
C ILE A 191 24.74 -78.59 17.18
N VAL A 192 24.50 -77.29 17.19
CA VAL A 192 23.15 -76.70 17.27
C VAL A 192 22.44 -76.91 15.97
N ASN A 193 21.15 -77.30 16.00
CA ASN A 193 20.29 -77.31 14.81
C ASN A 193 19.90 -75.90 14.37
N PRO A 194 20.39 -75.42 13.25
CA PRO A 194 20.10 -74.06 12.83
C PRO A 194 18.62 -73.81 12.51
N ASP A 195 17.90 -74.80 11.97
CA ASP A 195 16.50 -74.66 11.60
C ASP A 195 15.59 -74.45 12.82
N TYR A 196 15.95 -75.02 13.97
CA TYR A 196 15.26 -74.81 15.23
C TYR A 196 15.32 -73.35 15.66
N PHE A 197 16.48 -72.71 15.57
CA PHE A 197 16.66 -71.29 15.90
C PHE A 197 15.99 -70.42 14.86
N TYR A 198 16.14 -70.69 13.59
CA TYR A 198 15.53 -69.89 12.54
C TYR A 198 14.01 -69.90 12.63
N SER A 199 13.39 -71.07 12.89
CA SER A 199 11.94 -71.17 13.06
C SER A 199 11.43 -70.41 14.26
N PHE A 200 12.13 -70.42 15.37
CA PHE A 200 11.77 -69.56 16.51
C PHE A 200 11.99 -68.09 16.28
N TYR A 201 13.13 -67.70 15.66
CA TYR A 201 13.42 -66.33 15.40
C TYR A 201 12.44 -65.72 14.39
N GLN A 202 12.00 -66.48 13.43
CA GLN A 202 10.96 -66.10 12.49
C GLN A 202 9.62 -65.78 13.17
N GLN A 203 9.27 -66.45 14.25
CA GLN A 203 8.07 -66.17 15.05
C GLN A 203 8.20 -64.90 15.91
N VAL A 204 9.41 -64.57 16.33
CA VAL A 204 9.68 -63.39 17.17
C VAL A 204 9.82 -62.11 16.32
N ILE A 205 10.41 -62.24 15.15
CA ILE A 205 10.59 -61.10 14.22
C ILE A 205 9.26 -60.79 13.50
N GLY A 206 8.79 -59.57 13.64
CA GLY A 206 7.56 -59.06 13.00
C GLY A 206 7.80 -58.38 11.63
N SER A 207 9.05 -58.04 11.28
CA SER A 207 9.39 -57.35 10.06
C SER A 207 10.83 -57.54 9.61
N GLU A 208 11.15 -57.28 8.35
CA GLU A 208 12.52 -57.33 7.81
C GLU A 208 13.45 -56.24 8.40
N ASP A 209 12.88 -55.23 9.04
CA ASP A 209 13.62 -54.18 9.75
C ASP A 209 14.24 -54.64 11.09
N GLU A 210 13.85 -55.84 11.56
CA GLU A 210 14.32 -56.42 12.80
C GLU A 210 15.46 -57.41 12.55
N SER A 211 16.25 -57.66 13.55
CA SER A 211 17.31 -58.68 13.47
C SER A 211 17.62 -59.27 14.85
N ILE A 212 17.97 -60.54 14.86
CA ILE A 212 18.44 -61.24 16.04
C ILE A 212 19.85 -61.76 15.75
N SER A 213 20.74 -61.61 16.71
CA SER A 213 22.10 -62.14 16.64
C SER A 213 22.50 -62.77 17.95
N LEU A 214 23.18 -63.89 17.92
CA LEU A 214 23.93 -64.45 19.02
C LEU A 214 25.38 -64.04 18.85
N ILE A 215 25.94 -63.39 19.84
CA ILE A 215 27.29 -62.82 19.80
C ILE A 215 28.08 -63.32 20.98
N ARG A 216 29.23 -63.92 20.73
CA ARG A 216 30.18 -64.31 21.80
C ARG A 216 30.89 -63.06 22.37
N ASP A 217 31.37 -63.12 23.59
CA ASP A 217 31.96 -61.96 24.29
C ASP A 217 33.21 -61.36 23.58
N ASP A 218 33.92 -62.18 22.77
CA ASP A 218 34.99 -61.75 21.91
C ASP A 218 34.52 -60.99 20.64
N GLY A 219 33.21 -60.86 20.43
CA GLY A 219 32.59 -60.16 19.35
C GLY A 219 32.29 -61.00 18.12
N VAL A 220 32.57 -62.28 18.13
CA VAL A 220 32.23 -63.25 17.07
C VAL A 220 30.72 -63.44 17.02
N ILE A 221 30.10 -63.21 15.85
CA ILE A 221 28.71 -63.50 15.64
C ILE A 221 28.55 -64.97 15.33
N LEU A 222 27.90 -65.73 16.25
CA LEU A 222 27.67 -67.15 16.14
C LEU A 222 26.53 -67.47 15.16
N MET A 223 25.47 -66.68 15.21
CA MET A 223 24.29 -66.88 14.41
C MET A 223 23.59 -65.51 14.23
N ARG A 224 22.93 -65.32 13.08
CA ARG A 224 22.13 -64.14 12.80
C ARG A 224 20.88 -64.50 11.97
N TYR A 225 19.76 -63.84 12.33
CA TYR A 225 18.51 -63.88 11.56
C TYR A 225 17.95 -62.45 11.36
N PRO A 226 17.48 -62.06 10.19
CA PRO A 226 17.66 -62.76 8.92
C PRO A 226 19.14 -62.84 8.53
N PRO A 227 19.52 -63.79 7.66
CA PRO A 227 20.87 -63.88 7.10
C PRO A 227 21.25 -62.59 6.36
N LEU A 228 22.54 -62.34 6.23
CA LEU A 228 23.03 -61.21 5.45
C LEU A 228 22.87 -61.49 3.95
N GLU A 229 22.19 -60.63 3.21
CA GLU A 229 22.00 -60.77 1.77
C GLU A 229 23.34 -60.82 1.01
N GLY A 230 23.43 -61.77 0.04
CA GLY A 230 24.61 -61.90 -0.82
C GLY A 230 25.88 -62.43 -0.10
N ARG A 231 25.76 -62.94 1.12
CA ARG A 231 26.87 -63.50 1.90
C ARG A 231 26.49 -64.89 2.42
N GLU A 232 27.21 -65.89 2.00
CA GLU A 232 26.98 -67.26 2.44
C GLU A 232 28.18 -67.78 3.23
N GLY A 233 27.93 -68.70 4.16
CA GLY A 233 28.97 -69.36 4.96
C GLY A 233 29.37 -68.60 6.25
N PRO A 234 30.24 -69.21 7.09
CA PRO A 234 30.67 -68.63 8.34
C PRO A 234 31.45 -67.32 8.22
N GLU A 235 32.20 -67.15 7.12
CA GLU A 235 32.97 -65.93 6.82
C GLU A 235 32.09 -64.74 6.49
N ALA A 236 30.80 -64.97 6.21
CA ALA A 236 29.82 -63.92 5.98
C ALA A 236 29.48 -63.10 7.24
N LEU A 237 29.71 -63.67 8.42
CA LEU A 237 29.44 -63.02 9.70
C LEU A 237 30.67 -62.25 10.18
N PRO A 238 30.61 -60.90 10.18
CA PRO A 238 31.76 -60.14 10.65
C PRO A 238 31.97 -60.23 12.15
N THR A 239 33.23 -60.15 12.60
CA THR A 239 33.53 -59.98 14.00
C THR A 239 33.37 -58.51 14.41
N LEU A 240 32.69 -58.23 15.51
CA LEU A 240 32.51 -56.87 16.00
C LEU A 240 33.82 -56.27 16.53
N PRO A 241 34.11 -55.03 16.23
CA PRO A 241 35.32 -54.38 16.72
C PRO A 241 35.33 -54.27 18.23
N PRO A 242 36.51 -54.46 18.89
CA PRO A 242 36.59 -54.68 20.34
C PRO A 242 36.15 -53.47 21.19
N ASP A 243 36.41 -52.26 20.75
CA ASP A 243 36.27 -51.06 21.59
C ASP A 243 35.23 -50.05 21.07
N ARG A 244 34.48 -50.42 20.04
CA ARG A 244 33.49 -49.53 19.40
C ARG A 244 32.16 -50.22 19.20
N GLY A 245 31.11 -49.37 19.05
CA GLY A 245 29.77 -49.83 18.76
C GLY A 245 29.17 -50.69 19.90
N LEU A 246 28.43 -51.74 19.52
CA LEU A 246 27.71 -52.62 20.46
C LEU A 246 28.66 -53.30 21.44
N ARG A 247 29.82 -53.77 21.00
CA ARG A 247 30.78 -54.45 21.89
C ARG A 247 31.40 -53.51 22.92
N GLY A 248 31.66 -52.24 22.54
CA GLY A 248 32.09 -51.21 23.49
C GLY A 248 31.03 -50.93 24.56
N GLU A 249 29.74 -51.01 24.22
CA GLU A 249 28.64 -50.83 25.16
C GLU A 249 28.46 -52.03 26.08
N ILE A 250 28.56 -53.25 25.54
CA ILE A 250 28.57 -54.51 26.34
C ILE A 250 29.66 -54.52 27.45
N ARG A 251 30.83 -53.96 27.14
CA ARG A 251 31.88 -53.80 28.14
C ARG A 251 31.52 -52.88 29.29
N LYS A 252 30.76 -51.83 29.03
CA LYS A 252 30.32 -50.92 30.09
C LYS A 252 29.16 -51.48 30.91
N GLN A 253 28.28 -52.20 30.26
CA GLN A 253 27.11 -52.85 30.88
C GLN A 253 27.04 -54.34 30.51
N PRO A 254 27.77 -55.18 31.16
CA PRO A 254 28.02 -56.62 30.75
C PRO A 254 26.82 -57.54 30.91
N VAL A 255 25.76 -57.13 31.62
CA VAL A 255 24.61 -58.02 31.89
C VAL A 255 23.52 -57.79 30.79
N GLU A 256 23.07 -56.57 30.64
CA GLU A 256 22.06 -56.21 29.67
C GLU A 256 22.15 -54.73 29.39
N GLY A 257 21.67 -54.29 28.21
CA GLY A 257 21.68 -52.88 27.86
C GLY A 257 20.97 -52.59 26.58
N LEU A 258 20.98 -51.30 26.28
CA LEU A 258 20.40 -50.75 25.04
C LEU A 258 21.43 -49.83 24.40
N PHE A 259 21.67 -50.02 23.11
CA PHE A 259 22.65 -49.26 22.35
C PHE A 259 22.01 -48.72 21.05
N ARG A 260 22.17 -47.43 20.80
CA ARG A 260 21.77 -46.82 19.53
C ARG A 260 22.98 -46.61 18.63
N ALA A 261 22.98 -47.27 17.48
CA ALA A 261 24.00 -47.10 16.46
C ALA A 261 23.49 -46.18 15.36
N GLU A 262 24.20 -45.10 15.11
CA GLU A 262 23.94 -44.26 13.93
C GLU A 262 24.27 -45.01 12.65
N VAL A 263 25.32 -45.83 12.68
CA VAL A 263 25.72 -46.74 11.60
C VAL A 263 26.08 -48.07 12.20
N SER A 264 25.31 -49.10 11.85
CA SER A 264 25.62 -50.47 12.25
C SER A 264 26.82 -51.01 11.48
N HIS A 265 27.80 -51.60 12.16
CA HIS A 265 28.98 -52.22 11.52
C HIS A 265 28.63 -53.40 10.60
N VAL A 266 27.46 -53.99 10.76
CA VAL A 266 27.07 -55.18 10.01
C VAL A 266 26.35 -54.80 8.69
N GLN A 267 25.48 -53.80 8.72
CA GLN A 267 24.63 -53.43 7.57
C GLN A 267 24.69 -51.96 7.15
N GLY A 268 25.45 -51.13 7.88
CA GLY A 268 25.54 -49.71 7.57
C GLY A 268 24.27 -48.86 7.86
N LEU A 269 23.28 -49.44 8.55
CA LEU A 269 22.00 -48.81 8.88
C LEU A 269 21.97 -48.32 10.34
N ALA A 270 21.23 -47.22 10.57
CA ALA A 270 20.95 -46.78 11.95
C ALA A 270 20.01 -47.78 12.65
N ARG A 271 20.43 -48.29 13.80
CA ARG A 271 19.70 -49.30 14.56
C ARG A 271 19.71 -49.05 16.06
N VAL A 272 18.63 -49.53 16.72
CA VAL A 272 18.54 -49.66 18.17
C VAL A 272 18.76 -51.14 18.51
N PHE A 273 19.77 -51.41 19.34
CA PHE A 273 20.08 -52.73 19.79
C PHE A 273 19.72 -52.88 21.28
N ALA A 274 18.97 -53.94 21.63
CA ALA A 274 18.82 -54.40 22.98
C ALA A 274 19.60 -55.72 23.12
N TYR A 275 20.41 -55.85 24.15
CA TYR A 275 21.20 -57.07 24.38
C TYR A 275 21.07 -57.54 25.81
N LYS A 276 21.26 -58.87 26.00
CA LYS A 276 21.26 -59.50 27.28
C LYS A 276 22.22 -60.71 27.26
N ARG A 277 23.03 -60.88 28.34
CA ARG A 277 23.94 -62.02 28.51
C ARG A 277 23.14 -63.26 28.75
N VAL A 278 23.54 -64.40 28.17
CA VAL A 278 22.88 -65.67 28.30
C VAL A 278 23.44 -66.43 29.54
N GLY A 279 22.80 -66.29 30.70
CA GLY A 279 23.24 -66.91 31.94
C GLY A 279 24.72 -66.63 32.22
N ASP A 280 25.47 -67.68 32.58
CA ASP A 280 26.92 -67.61 32.79
C ASP A 280 27.74 -67.87 31.53
N PHE A 281 27.09 -68.11 30.37
CA PHE A 281 27.77 -68.39 29.13
C PHE A 281 28.36 -67.07 28.54
N PRO A 282 29.50 -67.15 27.82
CA PRO A 282 30.16 -66.00 27.21
C PRO A 282 29.45 -65.57 25.91
N VAL A 283 28.12 -65.49 25.95
CA VAL A 283 27.26 -65.17 24.76
C VAL A 283 26.21 -64.20 25.14
N TYR A 284 25.91 -63.33 24.18
CA TYR A 284 24.86 -62.29 24.24
C TYR A 284 23.81 -62.56 23.18
N VAL A 285 22.56 -62.45 23.55
CA VAL A 285 21.45 -62.26 22.60
C VAL A 285 21.31 -60.83 22.33
N VAL A 286 21.23 -60.51 21.08
CA VAL A 286 21.08 -59.12 20.58
C VAL A 286 19.90 -59.05 19.67
N TYR A 287 18.94 -58.21 20.04
CA TYR A 287 17.82 -57.83 19.19
C TYR A 287 18.07 -56.45 18.60
N GLY A 288 17.98 -56.30 17.30
CA GLY A 288 18.22 -55.05 16.59
C GLY A 288 16.99 -54.57 15.79
N LEU A 289 16.61 -53.33 15.98
CA LEU A 289 15.50 -52.70 15.30
C LEU A 289 16.02 -51.53 14.44
N ASN A 290 15.61 -51.47 13.17
CA ASN A 290 15.99 -50.40 12.29
C ASN A 290 15.32 -49.07 12.69
N GLN A 291 16.10 -47.98 12.80
CA GLN A 291 15.62 -46.65 13.15
C GLN A 291 14.59 -46.12 12.14
N SER A 292 14.67 -46.54 10.88
CA SER A 292 13.71 -46.16 9.85
C SER A 292 12.29 -46.64 10.14
N GLN A 293 12.14 -47.82 10.80
CA GLN A 293 10.83 -48.35 11.20
C GLN A 293 10.19 -47.44 12.26
N ILE A 294 10.97 -47.03 13.27
CA ILE A 294 10.51 -46.09 14.31
C ILE A 294 10.06 -44.80 13.69
N THR A 295 10.88 -44.27 12.78
CA THR A 295 10.56 -43.01 12.07
C THR A 295 9.33 -43.13 11.16
N ARG A 296 9.19 -44.25 10.43
CA ARG A 296 8.01 -44.51 9.60
C ARG A 296 6.73 -44.62 10.43
N SER A 297 6.79 -45.30 11.58
CA SER A 297 5.65 -45.39 12.48
C SER A 297 5.23 -44.06 13.03
N TRP A 298 6.18 -43.21 13.44
CA TRP A 298 5.92 -41.84 13.87
C TRP A 298 5.29 -41.03 12.78
N TRP A 299 5.85 -41.03 11.53
CA TRP A 299 5.27 -40.31 10.40
C TRP A 299 3.86 -40.76 10.03
N ARG A 300 3.58 -42.06 10.11
CA ARG A 300 2.24 -42.62 9.88
C ARG A 300 1.23 -42.05 10.88
N ASN A 301 1.58 -42.05 12.16
CA ASN A 301 0.71 -41.49 13.21
C ASN A 301 0.51 -40.00 13.01
N MET A 302 1.59 -39.26 12.76
CA MET A 302 1.53 -37.83 12.45
C MET A 302 0.67 -37.52 11.22
N ALA A 303 0.71 -38.36 10.19
CA ALA A 303 -0.14 -38.18 9.02
C ALA A 303 -1.63 -38.38 9.34
N LEU A 304 -1.96 -39.34 10.19
CA LEU A 304 -3.32 -39.57 10.69
C LEU A 304 -3.82 -38.38 11.49
N ASP A 305 -3.04 -37.90 12.45
CA ASP A 305 -3.38 -36.71 13.24
C ASP A 305 -3.50 -35.48 12.37
N GLY A 306 -2.59 -35.28 11.40
CA GLY A 306 -2.60 -34.20 10.45
C GLY A 306 -3.84 -34.21 9.56
N ALA A 307 -4.36 -35.38 9.19
CA ALA A 307 -5.58 -35.51 8.41
C ALA A 307 -6.83 -34.94 9.12
N PHE A 308 -6.83 -34.89 10.43
CA PHE A 308 -7.88 -34.25 11.23
C PHE A 308 -7.58 -32.79 11.55
N VAL A 309 -6.34 -32.49 11.92
CA VAL A 309 -5.94 -31.12 12.34
C VAL A 309 -5.94 -30.15 11.17
N ALA A 310 -5.48 -30.56 9.98
CA ALA A 310 -5.37 -29.65 8.83
C ALA A 310 -6.74 -29.13 8.34
N PRO A 311 -7.78 -29.96 8.10
CA PRO A 311 -9.10 -29.48 7.72
C PRO A 311 -9.73 -28.58 8.79
N ALA A 312 -9.58 -28.94 10.07
CA ALA A 312 -10.10 -28.14 11.19
C ALA A 312 -9.43 -26.76 11.23
N THR A 313 -8.12 -26.72 11.07
CA THR A 313 -7.36 -25.46 11.01
C THR A 313 -7.77 -24.61 9.83
N LEU A 314 -7.93 -25.19 8.64
CA LEU A 314 -8.39 -24.51 7.44
C LEU A 314 -9.81 -23.96 7.62
N ALA A 315 -10.71 -24.71 8.22
CA ALA A 315 -12.06 -24.28 8.50
C ALA A 315 -12.08 -23.08 9.47
N LEU A 316 -11.32 -23.15 10.56
CA LEU A 316 -11.18 -22.06 11.52
C LEU A 316 -10.58 -20.80 10.87
N ALA A 317 -9.53 -20.98 10.08
CA ALA A 317 -8.89 -19.88 9.35
C ALA A 317 -9.85 -19.25 8.32
N LEU A 318 -10.62 -20.06 7.60
CA LEU A 318 -11.63 -19.58 6.66
C LEU A 318 -12.74 -18.78 7.37
N ILE A 319 -13.25 -19.29 8.47
CA ILE A 319 -14.29 -18.57 9.25
C ILE A 319 -13.73 -17.24 9.76
N ALA A 320 -12.53 -17.24 10.33
CA ALA A 320 -11.87 -16.02 10.81
C ALA A 320 -11.58 -15.02 9.67
N TRP A 321 -11.15 -15.53 8.51
CA TRP A 321 -10.93 -14.71 7.31
C TRP A 321 -12.23 -14.11 6.76
N LEU A 322 -13.30 -14.87 6.70
CA LEU A 322 -14.63 -14.40 6.29
C LEU A 322 -15.15 -13.30 7.24
N ALA A 323 -15.02 -13.52 8.54
CA ALA A 323 -15.39 -12.51 9.54
C ALA A 323 -14.56 -11.24 9.39
N TYR A 324 -13.25 -11.37 9.20
CA TYR A 324 -12.35 -10.22 8.96
C TYR A 324 -12.68 -9.48 7.66
N SER A 325 -12.86 -10.21 6.55
CA SER A 325 -13.14 -9.62 5.23
C SER A 325 -14.46 -8.87 5.23
N ARG A 326 -15.51 -9.44 5.88
CA ARG A 326 -16.80 -8.78 6.05
C ARG A 326 -16.68 -7.49 6.88
N ALA A 327 -16.03 -7.56 8.03
CA ALA A 327 -15.82 -6.38 8.87
C ALA A 327 -14.96 -5.31 8.19
N ALA A 328 -13.96 -5.70 7.39
CA ALA A 328 -13.14 -4.79 6.62
C ALA A 328 -13.94 -4.10 5.50
N SER A 329 -14.79 -4.84 4.77
CA SER A 329 -15.64 -4.28 3.71
C SER A 329 -16.70 -3.32 4.26
N GLU A 330 -17.33 -3.66 5.38
CA GLU A 330 -18.28 -2.77 6.06
C GLU A 330 -17.62 -1.47 6.53
N ASN A 331 -16.41 -1.55 7.11
CA ASN A 331 -15.64 -0.37 7.49
C ASN A 331 -15.23 0.50 6.29
N ALA A 332 -14.87 -0.13 5.16
CA ALA A 332 -14.55 0.60 3.93
C ALA A 332 -15.78 1.31 3.33
N ALA A 333 -16.95 0.65 3.36
CA ALA A 333 -18.21 1.23 2.90
C ALA A 333 -18.62 2.45 3.75
N VAL A 334 -18.53 2.34 5.08
CA VAL A 334 -18.83 3.46 5.99
C VAL A 334 -17.88 4.66 5.77
N ARG A 335 -16.60 4.41 5.49
CA ARG A 335 -15.65 5.50 5.18
C ARG A 335 -16.01 6.21 3.88
N ARG A 336 -16.28 5.47 2.79
CA ARG A 336 -16.70 6.06 1.51
C ARG A 336 -17.98 6.88 1.65
N TRP A 337 -18.96 6.35 2.37
CA TRP A 337 -20.18 7.08 2.63
C TRP A 337 -19.94 8.39 3.41
N ALA A 338 -19.10 8.35 4.44
CA ALA A 338 -18.75 9.55 5.22
C ALA A 338 -17.94 10.59 4.41
N GLU A 339 -17.17 10.17 3.41
CA GLU A 339 -16.47 11.07 2.48
C GLU A 339 -17.47 11.69 1.49
N GLU A 340 -18.37 10.89 0.96
CA GLU A 340 -19.41 11.35 0.04
C GLU A 340 -20.34 12.40 0.67
N VAL A 341 -20.79 12.15 1.92
CA VAL A 341 -21.61 13.12 2.66
C VAL A 341 -20.86 14.45 2.84
N ARG A 342 -19.58 14.42 3.23
CA ARG A 342 -18.78 15.65 3.38
C ARG A 342 -18.57 16.39 2.08
N ASN A 343 -18.37 15.69 0.97
CA ASN A 343 -18.22 16.31 -0.34
C ASN A 343 -19.53 16.96 -0.78
N ARG A 344 -20.64 16.28 -0.54
CA ARG A 344 -21.96 16.82 -0.84
C ARG A 344 -22.27 18.10 -0.05
N GLU A 345 -21.98 18.11 1.27
CA GLU A 345 -22.17 19.30 2.11
C GLU A 345 -21.34 20.50 1.59
N ARG A 346 -20.08 20.25 1.17
CA ARG A 346 -19.21 21.31 0.58
C ARG A 346 -19.77 21.84 -0.73
N LEU A 347 -20.27 20.96 -1.59
CA LEU A 347 -20.85 21.37 -2.87
C LEU A 347 -22.15 22.17 -2.67
N GLU A 348 -22.99 21.76 -1.74
CA GLU A 348 -24.23 22.47 -1.41
C GLU A 348 -23.94 23.88 -0.86
N GLU A 349 -22.93 24.04 0.00
CA GLU A 349 -22.54 25.36 0.53
C GLU A 349 -21.93 26.25 -0.58
N ALA A 350 -21.07 25.69 -1.46
CA ALA A 350 -20.51 26.41 -2.58
C ALA A 350 -21.59 26.87 -3.57
N LEU A 351 -22.58 26.02 -3.86
CA LEU A 351 -23.70 26.35 -4.73
C LEU A 351 -24.55 27.49 -4.11
N ARG A 352 -24.84 27.39 -2.81
CA ARG A 352 -25.59 28.42 -2.11
C ARG A 352 -24.89 29.78 -2.12
N GLN A 353 -23.56 29.78 -1.97
CA GLN A 353 -22.75 30.99 -2.06
C GLN A 353 -22.78 31.58 -3.49
N SER A 354 -22.68 30.74 -4.52
CA SER A 354 -22.75 31.15 -5.91
C SER A 354 -24.11 31.77 -6.26
N GLN A 355 -25.22 31.14 -5.85
CA GLN A 355 -26.57 31.66 -6.07
C GLN A 355 -26.81 33.01 -5.41
N LYS A 356 -26.29 33.22 -4.19
CA LYS A 356 -26.34 34.52 -3.52
C LYS A 356 -25.60 35.59 -4.31
N MET A 357 -24.43 35.25 -4.87
CA MET A 357 -23.63 36.20 -5.64
C MET A 357 -24.28 36.58 -6.97
N GLU A 358 -24.88 35.62 -7.67
CA GLU A 358 -25.63 35.85 -8.91
C GLU A 358 -26.83 36.73 -8.69
N ALA A 359 -27.64 36.48 -7.68
CA ALA A 359 -28.80 37.30 -7.34
C ALA A 359 -28.40 38.75 -7.00
N LEU A 360 -27.28 38.92 -6.27
CA LEU A 360 -26.78 40.25 -5.95
C LEU A 360 -26.24 40.98 -7.17
N GLY A 361 -25.62 40.28 -8.13
CA GLY A 361 -25.14 40.81 -9.39
C GLY A 361 -26.30 41.37 -10.25
N GLN A 362 -27.35 40.59 -10.45
CA GLN A 362 -28.51 41.00 -11.25
C GLN A 362 -29.21 42.25 -10.67
N LEU A 363 -29.42 42.27 -9.33
CA LEU A 363 -30.03 43.45 -8.69
C LEU A 363 -29.16 44.69 -8.81
N THR A 364 -27.86 44.59 -8.66
CA THR A 364 -26.95 45.74 -8.74
C THR A 364 -26.85 46.31 -10.14
N GLY A 365 -26.88 45.44 -11.17
CA GLY A 365 -26.85 45.87 -12.59
C GLY A 365 -28.05 46.71 -13.02
N GLY A 366 -29.25 46.27 -12.63
CA GLY A 366 -30.50 47.00 -12.93
C GLY A 366 -30.57 48.37 -12.25
N VAL A 367 -30.25 48.42 -10.98
CA VAL A 367 -30.25 49.68 -10.21
C VAL A 367 -29.23 50.67 -10.74
N ALA A 368 -28.04 50.20 -11.14
CA ALA A 368 -27.00 51.11 -11.67
C ALA A 368 -27.36 51.70 -13.06
N HIS A 369 -28.05 50.93 -13.89
CA HIS A 369 -28.60 51.42 -15.17
C HIS A 369 -29.57 52.60 -14.95
N ASP A 370 -30.49 52.47 -14.01
CA ASP A 370 -31.48 53.49 -13.73
C ASP A 370 -30.81 54.76 -13.13
N PHE A 371 -29.80 54.62 -12.30
CA PHE A 371 -29.01 55.75 -11.83
C PHE A 371 -28.27 56.46 -12.95
N ASN A 372 -27.70 55.75 -13.94
CA ASN A 372 -26.99 56.34 -15.05
C ASN A 372 -27.94 57.19 -15.91
N ASN A 373 -29.15 56.74 -16.13
CA ASN A 373 -30.16 57.50 -16.89
C ASN A 373 -30.53 58.81 -16.15
N LEU A 374 -30.74 58.77 -14.85
CA LEU A 374 -31.01 59.95 -14.03
C LEU A 374 -29.83 60.95 -14.02
N LEU A 375 -28.60 60.43 -13.92
CA LEU A 375 -27.38 61.24 -13.97
C LEU A 375 -27.19 61.91 -15.33
N THR A 376 -27.46 61.18 -16.45
CA THR A 376 -27.38 61.73 -17.83
C THR A 376 -28.33 62.89 -17.98
N ALA A 377 -29.62 62.76 -17.59
CA ALA A 377 -30.60 63.81 -17.65
C ALA A 377 -30.20 65.05 -16.79
N ALA A 378 -29.72 64.76 -15.53
CA ALA A 378 -29.30 65.86 -14.64
C ALA A 378 -28.07 66.60 -15.16
N MET A 379 -27.06 65.90 -15.69
CA MET A 379 -25.85 66.52 -16.26
C MET A 379 -26.16 67.34 -17.50
N ALA A 380 -27.00 66.84 -18.40
CA ALA A 380 -27.45 67.58 -19.60
C ALA A 380 -28.21 68.86 -19.23
N ASN A 381 -29.13 68.77 -18.28
CA ASN A 381 -29.87 69.98 -17.79
C ASN A 381 -28.95 70.99 -17.09
N MET A 382 -27.97 70.56 -16.31
CA MET A 382 -26.99 71.44 -15.69
C MET A 382 -26.13 72.15 -16.75
N HIS A 383 -25.76 71.44 -17.83
CA HIS A 383 -25.01 72.01 -18.93
C HIS A 383 -25.82 73.09 -19.65
N LEU A 384 -27.08 72.83 -19.97
CA LEU A 384 -28.00 73.81 -20.58
C LEU A 384 -28.24 75.05 -19.70
N LEU A 385 -28.43 74.80 -18.37
CA LEU A 385 -28.61 75.89 -17.40
C LEU A 385 -27.37 76.80 -17.35
N GLY A 386 -26.17 76.23 -17.48
CA GLY A 386 -24.90 76.94 -17.42
C GLY A 386 -24.73 78.03 -18.47
N ARG A 387 -25.35 77.87 -19.63
CA ARG A 387 -25.31 78.81 -20.73
C ARG A 387 -26.20 80.03 -20.50
N HIS A 388 -27.16 79.99 -19.57
CA HIS A 388 -28.14 81.04 -19.32
C HIS A 388 -28.03 81.70 -17.95
N LEU A 389 -27.12 81.18 -17.05
CA LEU A 389 -26.98 81.67 -15.70
C LEU A 389 -26.09 82.88 -15.57
N PRO A 390 -26.50 83.90 -14.83
CA PRO A 390 -25.65 85.06 -14.54
C PRO A 390 -24.40 84.60 -13.66
N PRO A 391 -23.32 85.43 -13.69
CA PRO A 391 -22.04 85.05 -13.05
C PRO A 391 -22.14 84.64 -11.55
N GLU A 392 -23.12 85.15 -10.84
CA GLU A 392 -23.38 84.86 -9.44
C GLU A 392 -23.93 83.44 -9.22
N GLY A 393 -24.57 82.84 -10.22
CA GLY A 393 -25.10 81.48 -10.24
C GLY A 393 -24.06 80.40 -10.57
N GLN A 394 -22.96 80.76 -11.23
CA GLN A 394 -21.93 79.83 -11.74
C GLN A 394 -21.29 78.93 -10.62
N ARG A 395 -21.08 79.50 -9.41
CA ARG A 395 -20.53 78.72 -8.29
C ARG A 395 -21.43 77.57 -7.81
N PHE A 396 -22.76 77.79 -7.89
CA PHE A 396 -23.74 76.77 -7.53
C PHE A 396 -23.82 75.69 -8.60
N LEU A 397 -23.76 76.12 -9.86
CA LEU A 397 -23.68 75.15 -10.97
C LEU A 397 -22.45 74.26 -10.89
N THR A 398 -21.27 74.84 -10.64
CA THR A 398 -20.02 74.08 -10.49
C THR A 398 -20.13 73.11 -9.30
N GLY A 399 -20.75 73.54 -8.20
CA GLY A 399 -21.01 72.63 -7.08
C GLY A 399 -21.95 71.48 -7.44
N ALA A 400 -23.03 71.76 -8.16
CA ALA A 400 -23.96 70.73 -8.58
C ALA A 400 -23.34 69.73 -9.59
N THR A 401 -22.60 70.22 -10.58
CA THR A 401 -21.88 69.41 -11.58
C THR A 401 -20.85 68.52 -10.90
N THR A 402 -20.06 69.05 -9.95
CA THR A 402 -19.11 68.24 -9.17
C THR A 402 -19.80 67.16 -8.36
N ALA A 403 -21.00 67.40 -7.82
CA ALA A 403 -21.76 66.38 -7.10
C ALA A 403 -22.26 65.27 -8.02
N LEU A 404 -22.72 65.63 -9.23
CA LEU A 404 -23.16 64.67 -10.26
C LEU A 404 -21.99 63.81 -10.76
N GLU A 405 -20.81 64.39 -11.03
CA GLU A 405 -19.60 63.66 -11.38
C GLU A 405 -19.17 62.65 -10.32
N ARG A 406 -19.34 63.02 -9.02
CA ARG A 406 -19.08 62.08 -7.91
C ARG A 406 -20.10 60.95 -7.89
N ALA A 407 -21.37 61.23 -8.13
CA ALA A 407 -22.42 60.22 -8.20
C ALA A 407 -22.19 59.25 -9.36
N GLU A 408 -21.77 59.77 -10.51
CA GLU A 408 -21.36 58.97 -11.67
C GLU A 408 -20.23 58.00 -11.33
N LYS A 409 -19.19 58.50 -10.68
CA LYS A 409 -18.05 57.67 -10.26
C LYS A 409 -18.48 56.54 -9.33
N LEU A 410 -19.39 56.82 -8.37
CA LEU A 410 -19.94 55.79 -7.46
C LEU A 410 -20.77 54.74 -8.20
N THR A 411 -21.58 55.17 -9.21
CA THR A 411 -22.39 54.24 -9.99
C THR A 411 -21.52 53.37 -10.88
N ARG A 412 -20.45 53.89 -11.46
CA ARG A 412 -19.46 53.08 -12.19
C ARG A 412 -18.78 52.06 -11.29
N GLN A 413 -18.45 52.40 -10.04
CA GLN A 413 -17.87 51.47 -9.06
C GLN A 413 -18.86 50.37 -8.67
N LEU A 414 -20.16 50.66 -8.58
CA LEU A 414 -21.22 49.66 -8.35
C LEU A 414 -21.37 48.70 -9.54
N LEU A 415 -21.33 49.22 -10.76
CA LEU A 415 -21.42 48.40 -11.98
C LEU A 415 -20.23 47.45 -12.13
N SER A 416 -19.02 47.87 -11.79
CA SER A 416 -17.85 46.99 -11.87
C SER A 416 -17.91 45.80 -10.93
N PHE A 417 -18.69 45.86 -9.84
CA PHE A 417 -18.94 44.75 -8.94
C PHE A 417 -20.03 43.79 -9.45
N SER A 418 -21.03 44.32 -10.17
CA SER A 418 -22.22 43.57 -10.63
C SER A 418 -21.94 42.71 -11.87
N ARG A 419 -20.87 42.96 -12.60
CA ARG A 419 -20.66 42.38 -13.92
C ARG A 419 -19.69 41.22 -13.90
N GLN A 420 -20.17 40.04 -14.28
CA GLN A 420 -19.40 38.99 -14.95
C GLN A 420 -19.18 39.36 -16.43
N ASP A 421 -18.74 40.63 -16.72
CA ASP A 421 -18.40 40.97 -18.09
C ASP A 421 -17.19 40.14 -18.55
N ALA A 422 -17.23 39.74 -19.82
CA ALA A 422 -16.12 39.01 -20.42
C ALA A 422 -14.84 39.87 -20.26
N VAL A 423 -13.91 39.37 -19.46
CA VAL A 423 -12.59 39.94 -19.26
C VAL A 423 -11.96 40.06 -20.66
N ASN A 424 -11.57 41.24 -21.09
CA ASN A 424 -10.81 41.43 -22.32
C ASN A 424 -9.32 41.54 -21.95
N PRO A 425 -8.62 40.41 -21.73
CA PRO A 425 -7.24 40.46 -21.31
C PRO A 425 -6.36 40.95 -22.45
N THR A 426 -5.78 42.10 -22.29
CA THR A 426 -4.72 42.60 -23.17
C THR A 426 -3.35 42.30 -22.58
N VAL A 427 -2.39 41.98 -23.43
CA VAL A 427 -1.03 41.76 -22.98
C VAL A 427 -0.37 43.10 -22.72
N VAL A 428 -0.02 43.35 -21.45
CA VAL A 428 0.64 44.59 -21.04
C VAL A 428 1.94 44.28 -20.31
N ASP A 429 2.93 45.16 -20.44
CA ASP A 429 4.07 45.15 -19.53
C ASP A 429 3.65 45.81 -18.20
N LEU A 430 3.79 45.03 -17.11
CA LEU A 430 3.34 45.46 -15.78
C LEU A 430 4.10 46.67 -15.29
N GLY A 431 5.42 46.75 -15.51
CA GLY A 431 6.25 47.89 -15.13
C GLY A 431 5.89 49.18 -15.85
N ASP A 432 5.65 49.08 -17.16
CA ASP A 432 5.26 50.25 -17.97
C ASP A 432 3.84 50.72 -17.62
N SER A 433 2.92 49.81 -17.36
CA SER A 433 1.56 50.15 -16.95
C SER A 433 1.57 50.89 -15.60
N LEU A 434 2.32 50.46 -14.63
CA LEU A 434 2.45 51.12 -13.33
C LEU A 434 3.11 52.50 -13.47
N ARG A 435 4.16 52.63 -14.30
CA ARG A 435 4.81 53.95 -14.53
C ARG A 435 3.84 54.97 -15.17
N ARG A 436 3.00 54.55 -16.13
CA ARG A 436 1.98 55.43 -16.73
C ARG A 436 0.95 55.95 -15.73
N MET A 437 0.70 55.20 -14.66
CA MET A 437 -0.18 55.63 -13.58
C MET A 437 0.45 56.64 -12.61
N GLY A 438 1.75 56.93 -12.73
CA GLY A 438 2.50 57.76 -11.80
C GLY A 438 1.81 59.11 -11.51
N ASP A 439 1.55 59.90 -12.54
CA ASP A 439 0.91 61.23 -12.42
C ASP A 439 -0.50 61.17 -11.79
N LEU A 440 -1.27 60.10 -12.13
CA LEU A 440 -2.61 59.89 -11.58
C LEU A 440 -2.54 59.56 -10.08
N LEU A 441 -1.61 58.70 -9.68
CA LEU A 441 -1.45 58.30 -8.31
C LEU A 441 -0.88 59.43 -7.44
N GLU A 442 0.08 60.20 -7.96
CA GLU A 442 0.62 61.36 -7.26
C GLU A 442 -0.44 62.46 -6.97
N ARG A 443 -1.35 62.68 -7.93
CA ARG A 443 -2.49 63.62 -7.74
C ARG A 443 -3.57 63.09 -6.78
N SER A 444 -3.60 61.77 -6.56
CA SER A 444 -4.61 61.12 -5.73
C SER A 444 -4.22 61.04 -4.23
N ILE A 445 -2.96 61.32 -3.93
CA ILE A 445 -2.44 61.33 -2.54
C ILE A 445 -2.30 62.76 -2.02
N ARG A 446 -2.18 62.92 -0.70
CA ARG A 446 -1.97 64.22 -0.05
C ARG A 446 -0.48 64.55 -0.04
N ALA A 447 -0.15 65.85 0.10
CA ALA A 447 1.25 66.31 0.10
C ALA A 447 2.08 65.78 1.29
N ASP A 448 1.42 65.30 2.37
CA ASP A 448 2.04 64.71 3.55
C ASP A 448 2.29 63.17 3.44
N VAL A 449 1.99 62.55 2.29
CA VAL A 449 2.24 61.13 2.01
C VAL A 449 3.25 60.99 0.87
N ALA A 450 4.37 60.31 1.12
CA ALA A 450 5.41 60.05 0.16
C ALA A 450 5.07 58.79 -0.66
N LEU A 451 5.21 58.85 -2.01
CA LEU A 451 5.07 57.69 -2.92
C LEU A 451 6.48 57.22 -3.34
N GLU A 452 6.77 55.94 -3.07
CA GLU A 452 8.03 55.32 -3.45
C GLU A 452 7.77 54.18 -4.49
N TRP A 453 8.59 54.17 -5.54
CA TRP A 453 8.50 53.21 -6.62
C TRP A 453 9.68 52.23 -6.53
N ASP A 454 9.37 50.93 -6.61
CA ASP A 454 10.36 49.87 -6.67
C ASP A 454 9.97 48.84 -7.73
N ILE A 455 10.21 49.20 -8.98
CA ILE A 455 9.83 48.40 -10.14
C ILE A 455 11.10 47.73 -10.68
N ALA A 456 11.13 46.39 -10.66
CA ALA A 456 12.24 45.61 -11.18
C ALA A 456 12.47 45.93 -12.70
N PRO A 457 13.72 46.06 -13.12
CA PRO A 457 14.08 46.40 -14.50
C PRO A 457 14.02 45.18 -15.46
N VAL A 458 13.01 44.33 -15.27
CA VAL A 458 12.80 43.11 -16.08
C VAL A 458 11.41 43.18 -16.71
N PRO A 459 11.25 42.81 -18.00
CA PRO A 459 9.95 42.75 -18.63
C PRO A 459 9.01 41.76 -17.93
N MET A 460 7.82 42.19 -17.56
CA MET A 460 6.81 41.38 -16.90
C MET A 460 5.50 41.47 -17.70
N ALA A 461 5.42 40.71 -18.80
CA ALA A 461 4.23 40.65 -19.62
C ALA A 461 3.15 39.81 -18.92
N VAL A 462 1.96 40.42 -18.70
CA VAL A 462 0.79 39.80 -18.10
C VAL A 462 -0.43 40.04 -19.01
N ALA A 463 -1.33 39.06 -19.04
CA ALA A 463 -2.60 39.17 -19.78
C ALA A 463 -3.69 39.59 -18.78
N VAL A 464 -4.00 40.89 -18.75
CA VAL A 464 -4.96 41.49 -17.82
C VAL A 464 -5.78 42.57 -18.49
N ASP A 465 -6.93 42.88 -17.95
CA ASP A 465 -7.67 44.06 -18.30
C ASP A 465 -6.96 45.29 -17.71
N SER A 466 -6.46 46.17 -18.57
CA SER A 466 -5.67 47.35 -18.17
C SER A 466 -6.46 48.31 -17.28
N VAL A 467 -7.76 48.47 -17.51
CA VAL A 467 -8.61 49.35 -16.71
C VAL A 467 -8.85 48.77 -15.34
N GLN A 468 -9.08 47.46 -15.24
CA GLN A 468 -9.23 46.79 -13.94
C GLN A 468 -7.92 46.78 -13.14
N LEU A 469 -6.77 46.63 -13.82
CA LEU A 469 -5.45 46.73 -13.18
C LEU A 469 -5.26 48.13 -12.56
N GLU A 470 -5.54 49.22 -13.36
CA GLU A 470 -5.45 50.60 -12.88
C GLU A 470 -6.36 50.82 -11.68
N MET A 471 -7.61 50.39 -11.75
CA MET A 471 -8.57 50.53 -10.66
C MET A 471 -8.15 49.71 -9.39
N ALA A 472 -7.59 48.52 -9.57
CA ALA A 472 -7.09 47.75 -8.44
C ALA A 472 -5.95 48.47 -7.72
N VAL A 473 -4.95 48.95 -8.45
CA VAL A 473 -3.82 49.71 -7.89
C VAL A 473 -4.28 51.01 -7.23
N LEU A 474 -5.16 51.77 -7.92
CA LEU A 474 -5.71 52.99 -7.37
C LEU A 474 -6.48 52.74 -6.06
N ASN A 475 -7.32 51.73 -6.00
CA ASN A 475 -8.01 51.35 -4.76
C ASN A 475 -7.06 51.03 -3.62
N LEU A 476 -5.94 50.34 -3.87
CA LEU A 476 -4.93 50.07 -2.88
C LEU A 476 -4.26 51.35 -2.37
N VAL A 477 -3.89 52.26 -3.26
CA VAL A 477 -3.25 53.52 -2.91
C VAL A 477 -4.21 54.43 -2.12
N LEU A 478 -5.50 54.51 -2.51
CA LEU A 478 -6.51 55.25 -1.77
C LEU A 478 -6.77 54.68 -0.36
N ASN A 479 -6.80 53.36 -0.24
CA ASN A 479 -6.94 52.69 1.04
C ASN A 479 -5.71 52.97 1.94
N ALA A 480 -4.51 52.90 1.36
CA ALA A 480 -3.26 53.23 2.06
C ALA A 480 -3.23 54.64 2.54
N ARG A 481 -3.60 55.63 1.70
CA ARG A 481 -3.74 57.05 2.05
C ARG A 481 -4.69 57.26 3.24
N ASP A 482 -5.86 56.61 3.17
CA ASP A 482 -6.90 56.75 4.19
C ASP A 482 -6.50 56.13 5.51
N ALA A 483 -5.59 55.15 5.53
CA ALA A 483 -5.01 54.52 6.73
C ALA A 483 -3.91 55.38 7.37
N MET A 484 -3.50 56.52 6.73
CA MET A 484 -2.41 57.40 7.19
C MET A 484 -2.90 58.86 7.38
N PRO A 485 -3.80 59.14 8.34
CA PRO A 485 -4.33 60.50 8.53
C PRO A 485 -3.25 61.53 8.93
N GLY A 486 -2.14 61.10 9.51
CA GLY A 486 -1.00 61.93 9.94
C GLY A 486 0.17 61.96 8.95
N GLY A 487 -0.04 61.56 7.69
CA GLY A 487 1.03 61.40 6.72
C GLY A 487 1.75 60.04 6.84
N GLY A 488 2.66 59.75 5.94
CA GLY A 488 3.39 58.49 5.90
C GLY A 488 3.99 58.18 4.53
N ARG A 489 4.15 56.88 4.24
CA ARG A 489 4.77 56.41 3.02
C ARG A 489 3.96 55.28 2.40
N ILE A 490 3.80 55.35 1.06
CA ILE A 490 3.26 54.27 0.24
C ILE A 490 4.36 53.79 -0.68
N ARG A 491 4.68 52.49 -0.64
CA ARG A 491 5.61 51.84 -1.58
C ARG A 491 4.83 50.99 -2.54
N ILE A 492 5.02 51.23 -3.83
CA ILE A 492 4.50 50.43 -4.92
C ILE A 492 5.67 49.68 -5.53
N ALA A 493 5.64 48.35 -5.48
CA ALA A 493 6.68 47.51 -6.01
C ALA A 493 6.11 46.51 -7.03
N ALA A 494 6.92 46.23 -8.06
CA ALA A 494 6.62 45.14 -9.02
C ALA A 494 7.88 44.35 -9.31
N PHE A 495 7.79 43.05 -9.13
CA PHE A 495 8.92 42.11 -9.30
C PHE A 495 8.45 40.72 -9.66
N PRO A 496 9.34 39.82 -10.15
CA PRO A 496 9.01 38.41 -10.38
C PRO A 496 8.44 37.76 -9.11
N GLY A 497 7.32 37.06 -9.23
CA GLY A 497 6.60 36.45 -8.12
C GLY A 497 7.30 35.19 -7.59
N PRO A 498 6.80 34.63 -6.46
CA PRO A 498 7.39 33.46 -5.81
C PRO A 498 7.15 32.15 -6.57
N GLU A 499 6.12 32.11 -7.40
CA GLU A 499 5.84 30.95 -8.24
C GLU A 499 6.55 31.06 -9.60
N PRO A 500 7.00 29.93 -10.19
CA PRO A 500 7.57 29.95 -11.51
C PRO A 500 6.60 30.59 -12.52
N ARG A 501 7.08 31.62 -13.29
CA ARG A 501 6.29 32.33 -14.29
C ARG A 501 5.15 33.19 -13.70
N SER A 502 5.39 33.80 -12.55
CA SER A 502 4.47 34.79 -11.98
C SER A 502 5.13 36.17 -11.81
N ALA A 503 4.34 37.23 -11.83
CA ALA A 503 4.72 38.60 -11.47
C ALA A 503 3.94 39.01 -10.23
N ARG A 504 4.55 39.79 -9.35
CA ARG A 504 3.94 40.32 -8.13
C ARG A 504 3.90 41.85 -8.13
N ILE A 505 2.71 42.39 -7.85
CA ILE A 505 2.52 43.79 -7.47
C ILE A 505 2.40 43.82 -5.96
N GLU A 506 3.12 44.71 -5.29
CA GLU A 506 3.02 44.92 -3.87
C GLU A 506 2.76 46.42 -3.59
N VAL A 507 1.71 46.71 -2.83
CA VAL A 507 1.43 48.03 -2.30
C VAL A 507 1.52 47.96 -0.78
N ALA A 508 2.46 48.68 -0.20
CA ALA A 508 2.71 48.71 1.22
C ALA A 508 2.61 50.11 1.80
N ASP A 509 1.90 50.29 2.88
CA ASP A 509 1.75 51.53 3.61
C ASP A 509 2.33 51.44 5.04
N THR A 510 2.60 52.62 5.61
CA THR A 510 3.05 52.77 7.03
C THR A 510 1.91 53.25 7.95
N GLY A 511 0.66 52.92 7.60
CA GLY A 511 -0.53 53.36 8.29
C GLY A 511 -0.88 52.59 9.56
N ALA A 512 -2.12 52.76 10.00
CA ALA A 512 -2.62 52.16 11.25
C ALA A 512 -2.67 50.65 11.27
N GLY A 513 -2.65 49.96 10.10
CA GLY A 513 -2.78 48.53 9.99
C GLY A 513 -4.15 47.97 10.42
N MET A 514 -4.28 46.66 10.49
CA MET A 514 -5.53 45.95 10.78
C MET A 514 -5.35 44.95 11.93
N PRO A 515 -6.31 44.83 12.85
CA PRO A 515 -6.35 43.75 13.82
C PRO A 515 -6.78 42.43 13.15
N PRO A 516 -6.49 41.25 13.72
CA PRO A 516 -6.75 39.97 13.10
C PRO A 516 -8.21 39.73 12.69
N GLU A 517 -9.16 40.23 13.43
CA GLU A 517 -10.60 40.10 13.17
C GLU A 517 -11.05 40.89 11.94
N VAL A 518 -10.45 42.04 11.68
CA VAL A 518 -10.67 42.86 10.49
C VAL A 518 -9.94 42.25 9.29
N LEU A 519 -8.73 41.79 9.50
CA LEU A 519 -7.92 41.15 8.46
C LEU A 519 -8.61 39.90 7.88
N ALA A 520 -9.23 39.08 8.73
CA ALA A 520 -9.95 37.87 8.31
C ALA A 520 -11.13 38.15 7.37
N ARG A 521 -11.68 39.38 7.42
CA ARG A 521 -12.84 39.81 6.63
C ARG A 521 -12.52 40.91 5.63
N ALA A 522 -11.26 41.27 5.48
CA ALA A 522 -10.85 42.43 4.67
C ALA A 522 -11.24 42.33 3.19
N PHE A 523 -11.35 41.10 2.66
CA PHE A 523 -11.82 40.83 1.30
C PHE A 523 -13.34 40.61 1.17
N ASP A 524 -14.07 40.57 2.32
CA ASP A 524 -15.53 40.39 2.28
C ASP A 524 -16.18 41.62 1.61
N PRO A 525 -17.08 41.46 0.64
CA PRO A 525 -17.79 42.55 0.00
C PRO A 525 -18.59 43.36 1.04
N PHE A 526 -18.62 44.68 0.88
CA PHE A 526 -19.30 45.63 1.76
C PHE A 526 -18.75 45.75 3.19
N PHE A 527 -17.69 44.99 3.52
CA PHE A 527 -17.05 45.10 4.83
C PHE A 527 -16.17 46.34 4.90
N THR A 528 -16.46 47.22 5.85
CA THR A 528 -15.69 48.46 6.05
C THR A 528 -15.62 48.81 7.56
N THR A 529 -14.49 49.32 7.99
CA THR A 529 -14.28 49.92 9.34
C THR A 529 -14.46 51.42 9.34
N LYS A 530 -14.68 52.05 8.18
CA LYS A 530 -14.90 53.49 8.04
C LYS A 530 -16.36 53.82 8.35
N GLY A 531 -16.63 54.98 8.99
CA GLY A 531 -18.00 55.40 9.32
C GLY A 531 -18.94 55.50 8.14
N ILE A 532 -20.26 55.50 8.40
CA ILE A 532 -21.31 55.51 7.41
C ILE A 532 -21.10 56.64 6.39
N GLY A 533 -21.07 56.27 5.09
CA GLY A 533 -20.84 57.22 3.99
C GLY A 533 -19.38 57.54 3.64
N LYS A 534 -18.40 57.03 4.41
CA LYS A 534 -16.97 57.27 4.17
C LYS A 534 -16.20 56.09 3.56
N GLY A 535 -16.85 54.94 3.38
CA GLY A 535 -16.25 53.77 2.73
C GLY A 535 -17.32 52.83 2.18
N THR A 536 -17.19 52.41 0.92
CA THR A 536 -18.12 51.49 0.26
C THR A 536 -17.92 50.02 0.67
N GLY A 537 -16.77 49.66 1.28
CA GLY A 537 -16.42 48.28 1.56
C GLY A 537 -16.17 47.39 0.34
N LEU A 538 -16.06 47.96 -0.86
CA LEU A 538 -15.89 47.26 -2.12
C LEU A 538 -14.44 47.25 -2.65
N GLY A 539 -13.57 48.12 -2.15
CA GLY A 539 -12.23 48.33 -2.72
C GLY A 539 -11.34 47.12 -2.69
N LEU A 540 -11.23 46.45 -1.54
CA LEU A 540 -10.38 45.23 -1.39
C LEU A 540 -11.01 43.99 -2.02
N SER A 541 -12.34 43.86 -1.99
CA SER A 541 -13.02 42.76 -2.67
C SER A 541 -12.89 42.85 -4.19
N MET A 542 -12.82 44.07 -4.77
CA MET A 542 -12.52 44.29 -6.18
C MET A 542 -11.08 43.89 -6.53
N VAL A 543 -10.11 44.25 -5.71
CA VAL A 543 -8.71 43.81 -5.88
C VAL A 543 -8.60 42.28 -5.88
N TYR A 544 -9.31 41.61 -4.98
CA TYR A 544 -9.35 40.14 -4.94
C TYR A 544 -10.03 39.56 -6.18
N GLY A 545 -11.15 40.14 -6.60
CA GLY A 545 -11.88 39.75 -7.82
C GLY A 545 -11.01 39.88 -9.07
N PHE A 546 -10.34 41.03 -9.25
CA PHE A 546 -9.40 41.27 -10.34
C PHE A 546 -8.28 40.22 -10.38
N ALA A 547 -7.63 39.98 -9.23
CA ALA A 547 -6.55 38.98 -9.17
C ALA A 547 -7.03 37.59 -9.59
N ARG A 548 -8.21 37.15 -9.11
CA ARG A 548 -8.79 35.84 -9.43
C ARG A 548 -9.24 35.74 -10.90
N GLN A 549 -9.83 36.76 -11.45
CA GLN A 549 -10.25 36.83 -12.87
C GLN A 549 -9.05 36.82 -13.82
N SER A 550 -7.93 37.40 -13.39
CA SER A 550 -6.67 37.40 -14.15
C SER A 550 -5.85 36.10 -13.94
N GLY A 551 -6.45 35.06 -13.36
CA GLY A 551 -5.78 33.77 -13.14
C GLY A 551 -4.74 33.78 -11.99
N GLY A 552 -4.73 34.83 -11.19
CA GLY A 552 -3.80 35.05 -10.10
C GLY A 552 -4.44 34.94 -8.70
N ASN A 553 -3.81 35.57 -7.72
CA ASN A 553 -4.28 35.61 -6.32
C ASN A 553 -3.94 36.95 -5.67
N ALA A 554 -4.72 37.36 -4.64
CA ALA A 554 -4.39 38.49 -3.79
C ALA A 554 -4.25 38.07 -2.34
N SER A 555 -3.31 38.69 -1.63
CA SER A 555 -3.05 38.43 -0.21
C SER A 555 -2.77 39.73 0.56
N ILE A 556 -3.12 39.75 1.85
CA ILE A 556 -2.90 40.92 2.73
C ILE A 556 -2.07 40.45 3.92
N ASP A 557 -1.05 41.25 4.25
CA ASP A 557 -0.28 41.16 5.48
C ASP A 557 -0.39 42.49 6.22
N SER A 558 -0.97 42.48 7.42
CA SER A 558 -1.19 43.70 8.20
C SER A 558 -1.07 43.45 9.69
N ARG A 559 -0.50 44.43 10.40
CA ARG A 559 -0.43 44.41 11.86
C ARG A 559 -0.84 45.78 12.40
N LEU A 560 -1.60 45.80 13.45
CA LEU A 560 -2.02 47.05 14.09
C LEU A 560 -0.81 47.89 14.48
N GLY A 561 -0.74 49.13 13.98
CA GLY A 561 0.39 50.06 14.16
C GLY A 561 1.61 49.75 13.27
N GLY A 562 1.59 48.70 12.45
CA GLY A 562 2.70 48.28 11.60
C GLY A 562 2.47 48.44 10.10
N GLY A 563 1.36 49.09 9.70
CA GLY A 563 0.96 49.30 8.31
C GLY A 563 0.29 48.07 7.66
N THR A 564 0.02 48.20 6.39
CA THR A 564 -0.58 47.11 5.58
C THR A 564 0.22 46.89 4.31
N ARG A 565 0.33 45.63 3.92
CA ARG A 565 0.94 45.21 2.67
C ARG A 565 -0.04 44.30 1.91
N VAL A 566 -0.43 44.73 0.72
CA VAL A 566 -1.28 43.96 -0.17
C VAL A 566 -0.46 43.51 -1.37
N ARG A 567 -0.55 42.24 -1.70
CA ARG A 567 0.15 41.59 -2.81
C ARG A 567 -0.85 41.05 -3.82
N ILE A 568 -0.57 41.26 -5.07
CA ILE A 568 -1.31 40.68 -6.21
C ILE A 568 -0.30 39.86 -7.02
N ASP A 569 -0.54 38.56 -7.11
CA ASP A 569 0.25 37.65 -7.92
C ASP A 569 -0.48 37.39 -9.24
N LEU A 570 0.17 37.61 -10.40
CA LEU A 570 -0.39 37.42 -11.71
C LEU A 570 0.47 36.47 -12.55
N PRO A 571 -0.12 35.63 -13.40
CA PRO A 571 0.64 34.76 -14.28
C PRO A 571 1.31 35.55 -15.39
N LEU A 572 2.59 35.27 -15.68
CA LEU A 572 3.31 35.80 -16.81
C LEU A 572 2.87 35.12 -18.10
N THR A 573 2.78 35.91 -19.20
CA THR A 573 2.52 35.42 -20.56
C THR A 573 3.74 35.58 -21.46
N GLU A 574 3.87 34.71 -22.45
CA GLU A 574 4.94 34.79 -23.46
C GLU A 574 4.55 35.72 -24.64
N ALA A 575 3.30 36.19 -24.69
CA ALA A 575 2.83 37.08 -25.73
C ALA A 575 3.44 38.47 -25.58
N LYS A 576 3.80 39.09 -26.70
CA LYS A 576 4.43 40.41 -26.71
C LYS A 576 3.36 41.52 -26.72
N PRO A 577 3.52 42.60 -25.93
CA PRO A 577 2.59 43.72 -25.96
C PRO A 577 2.50 44.36 -27.37
N PRO A 578 1.34 44.78 -27.82
CA PRO A 578 1.20 45.49 -29.12
C PRO A 578 1.85 46.87 -29.10
N GLU A 579 2.51 47.26 -30.20
CA GLU A 579 3.08 48.58 -30.39
C GLU A 579 1.98 49.64 -30.52
N PRO A 580 2.14 50.82 -29.91
CA PRO A 580 1.11 51.87 -29.95
C PRO A 580 0.95 52.47 -31.35
N ALA A 581 -0.30 52.50 -31.87
CA ALA A 581 -0.64 53.12 -33.15
C ALA A 581 -0.71 54.64 -33.03
N PRO A 582 -0.29 55.41 -34.05
CA PRO A 582 -0.31 56.87 -34.03
C PRO A 582 -1.72 57.44 -34.16
N ALA A 583 -1.99 58.54 -33.45
CA ALA A 583 -3.28 59.25 -33.43
C ALA A 583 -3.58 59.95 -34.74
N PRO A 584 -4.83 59.90 -35.21
CA PRO A 584 -5.21 60.64 -36.42
C PRO A 584 -5.53 62.13 -36.16
N THR A 585 -4.96 63.03 -36.96
CA THR A 585 -5.26 64.42 -37.01
C THR A 585 -6.40 64.67 -37.98
N ALA A 586 -7.44 65.44 -37.56
CA ALA A 586 -8.60 65.79 -38.39
C ALA A 586 -8.46 67.19 -39.00
N PRO A 587 -8.91 67.40 -40.27
CA PRO A 587 -9.07 68.75 -40.87
C PRO A 587 -10.49 69.24 -40.67
N ALA A 588 -10.64 70.54 -40.49
CA ALA A 588 -11.92 71.23 -40.38
C ALA A 588 -12.48 71.58 -41.75
N ALA A 589 -13.76 71.32 -41.97
CA ALA A 589 -14.51 71.74 -43.17
C ALA A 589 -15.92 72.23 -42.76
N GLU A 590 -16.38 73.31 -43.39
CA GLU A 590 -17.69 73.98 -43.21
C GLU A 590 -18.84 73.11 -43.75
N HIS A 591 -19.98 73.00 -42.97
CA HIS A 591 -21.04 72.06 -43.31
C HIS A 591 -22.45 72.67 -43.17
N ARG A 592 -23.39 72.14 -43.97
CA ARG A 592 -24.84 72.34 -43.83
C ARG A 592 -25.32 71.77 -42.51
N PRO A 593 -26.44 72.25 -41.90
CA PRO A 593 -27.00 71.65 -40.70
C PRO A 593 -27.43 70.20 -40.97
N LEU A 594 -26.88 69.26 -40.19
CA LEU A 594 -27.18 67.79 -40.24
C LEU A 594 -28.56 67.53 -39.67
N ARG A 595 -29.35 66.66 -40.32
CA ARG A 595 -30.62 66.10 -39.77
C ARG A 595 -30.39 64.82 -39.00
N ILE A 596 -30.77 64.87 -37.75
CA ILE A 596 -30.53 63.74 -36.78
C ILE A 596 -31.86 63.20 -36.29
N LEU A 597 -32.04 61.85 -36.32
CA LEU A 597 -33.11 61.14 -35.60
C LEU A 597 -32.62 60.69 -34.26
N VAL A 598 -33.21 61.18 -33.18
CA VAL A 598 -32.89 60.78 -31.82
C VAL A 598 -33.95 59.76 -31.30
N VAL A 599 -33.52 58.57 -30.91
CA VAL A 599 -34.39 57.51 -30.43
C VAL A 599 -34.04 57.24 -28.99
N GLU A 600 -34.93 57.56 -28.04
CA GLU A 600 -34.72 57.50 -26.61
C GLU A 600 -36.07 57.29 -25.89
N ASP A 601 -36.20 56.26 -25.06
CA ASP A 601 -37.46 55.96 -24.39
C ASP A 601 -37.68 56.79 -23.10
N ASN A 602 -36.61 57.39 -22.57
CA ASN A 602 -36.71 58.24 -21.40
C ASN A 602 -36.98 59.69 -21.82
N PRO A 603 -38.17 60.25 -21.51
CA PRO A 603 -38.56 61.61 -22.03
C PRO A 603 -37.66 62.74 -21.49
N LEU A 604 -37.08 62.59 -20.29
CA LEU A 604 -36.19 63.58 -19.71
C LEU A 604 -34.81 63.63 -20.45
N VAL A 605 -34.31 62.45 -20.81
CA VAL A 605 -33.08 62.35 -21.59
C VAL A 605 -33.31 62.82 -23.01
N LEU A 606 -34.43 62.46 -23.63
CA LEU A 606 -34.84 62.86 -24.96
C LEU A 606 -34.91 64.37 -25.06
N MET A 607 -35.66 65.07 -24.19
CA MET A 607 -35.76 66.51 -24.15
C MET A 607 -34.40 67.20 -24.03
N ALA A 608 -33.58 66.76 -23.09
CA ALA A 608 -32.27 67.41 -22.90
C ALA A 608 -31.33 67.18 -24.06
N THR A 609 -31.39 66.03 -24.73
CA THR A 609 -30.59 65.68 -25.90
C THR A 609 -31.04 66.54 -27.14
N VAL A 610 -32.35 66.66 -27.37
CA VAL A 610 -32.90 67.45 -28.47
C VAL A 610 -32.55 68.94 -28.33
N GLU A 611 -32.77 69.47 -27.11
CA GLU A 611 -32.45 70.88 -26.84
C GLU A 611 -30.94 71.15 -27.01
N GLY A 612 -30.09 70.25 -26.47
CA GLY A 612 -28.62 70.38 -26.62
C GLY A 612 -28.14 70.30 -28.06
N LEU A 613 -28.64 69.34 -28.84
CA LEU A 613 -28.27 69.19 -30.23
C LEU A 613 -28.81 70.31 -31.09
N THR A 614 -30.02 70.83 -30.83
CA THR A 614 -30.60 71.99 -31.53
C THR A 614 -29.76 73.26 -31.32
N GLN A 615 -29.28 73.48 -30.12
CA GLN A 615 -28.37 74.55 -29.77
C GLN A 615 -27.01 74.47 -30.45
N GLU A 616 -26.56 73.26 -30.74
CA GLU A 616 -25.32 72.96 -31.47
C GLU A 616 -25.48 73.05 -33.00
N GLY A 617 -26.70 73.42 -33.45
CA GLY A 617 -26.99 73.71 -34.87
C GLY A 617 -27.46 72.50 -35.68
N PHE A 618 -27.88 71.42 -35.05
CA PHE A 618 -28.48 70.27 -35.74
C PHE A 618 -29.99 70.45 -35.92
N THR A 619 -30.53 69.84 -36.96
CA THR A 619 -31.99 69.66 -37.10
C THR A 619 -32.37 68.32 -36.53
N VAL A 620 -33.16 68.31 -35.42
CA VAL A 620 -33.42 67.12 -34.68
C VAL A 620 -34.89 66.71 -34.81
N GLU A 621 -35.09 65.39 -35.11
CA GLU A 621 -36.38 64.73 -34.99
C GLU A 621 -36.29 63.61 -33.97
N THR A 622 -37.45 63.21 -33.45
CA THR A 622 -37.50 62.29 -32.33
C THR A 622 -38.34 61.06 -32.61
N ALA A 623 -37.96 59.94 -32.00
CA ALA A 623 -38.75 58.71 -31.85
C ALA A 623 -38.67 58.21 -30.43
N GLU A 624 -39.77 57.72 -29.84
CA GLU A 624 -39.84 57.25 -28.41
C GLU A 624 -39.38 55.83 -28.23
N ASP A 625 -39.25 55.05 -29.31
CA ASP A 625 -38.75 53.68 -29.29
C ASP A 625 -38.25 53.25 -30.69
N GLY A 626 -37.68 52.05 -30.78
CA GLY A 626 -37.13 51.51 -32.02
C GLY A 626 -38.18 51.22 -33.09
N VAL A 627 -39.42 50.94 -32.70
CA VAL A 627 -40.53 50.73 -33.66
C VAL A 627 -40.92 51.99 -34.29
N ALA A 628 -41.17 53.07 -33.50
CA ALA A 628 -41.45 54.40 -33.98
C ALA A 628 -40.34 54.97 -34.89
N ALA A 629 -39.10 54.67 -34.55
CA ALA A 629 -37.94 55.06 -35.39
C ALA A 629 -37.96 54.37 -36.74
N LEU A 630 -38.27 53.09 -36.84
CA LEU A 630 -38.38 52.35 -38.10
C LEU A 630 -39.55 52.91 -38.97
N GLU A 631 -40.70 53.12 -38.38
CA GLU A 631 -41.87 53.72 -39.08
C GLU A 631 -41.54 55.13 -39.67
N ARG A 632 -40.77 55.92 -38.90
CA ARG A 632 -40.33 57.22 -39.33
C ARG A 632 -39.38 57.14 -40.52
N LEU A 633 -38.41 56.24 -40.45
CA LEU A 633 -37.41 55.97 -41.49
C LEU A 633 -38.02 55.40 -42.79
N GLU A 634 -39.15 54.70 -42.68
CA GLU A 634 -39.93 54.25 -43.86
C GLU A 634 -40.62 55.36 -44.57
N THR A 635 -41.05 56.42 -43.85
CA THR A 635 -41.81 57.54 -44.33
C THR A 635 -40.89 58.69 -44.83
N ASP A 636 -39.83 58.98 -44.08
CA ASP A 636 -38.85 60.03 -44.41
C ASP A 636 -37.45 59.48 -44.26
N ARG A 637 -36.59 59.57 -45.29
CA ARG A 637 -35.24 59.00 -45.35
C ARG A 637 -34.15 60.08 -45.36
N ASP A 638 -34.53 61.38 -45.30
CA ASP A 638 -33.58 62.47 -45.37
C ASP A 638 -32.93 62.79 -44.00
N PHE A 639 -32.35 61.69 -43.32
CA PHE A 639 -31.58 61.84 -42.12
C PHE A 639 -30.11 61.53 -42.42
N ASP A 640 -29.20 62.30 -41.81
CA ASP A 640 -27.77 62.12 -41.94
C ASP A 640 -27.24 61.09 -40.93
N LEU A 641 -27.88 61.00 -39.77
CA LEU A 641 -27.50 60.06 -38.70
C LEU A 641 -28.66 59.76 -37.74
N VAL A 642 -28.66 58.51 -37.17
CA VAL A 642 -29.58 58.11 -36.10
C VAL A 642 -28.77 57.95 -34.78
N VAL A 643 -29.24 58.63 -33.71
CA VAL A 643 -28.75 58.43 -32.35
C VAL A 643 -29.78 57.60 -31.61
N SER A 644 -29.39 56.41 -31.09
CA SER A 644 -30.34 55.55 -30.41
C SER A 644 -29.80 55.05 -29.04
N ASP A 645 -30.67 55.02 -28.02
CA ASP A 645 -30.38 54.29 -26.88
C ASP A 645 -30.31 52.77 -27.22
N VAL A 646 -29.45 52.04 -26.52
CA VAL A 646 -29.29 50.59 -26.70
C VAL A 646 -30.43 49.82 -26.05
N VAL A 647 -30.84 50.17 -24.84
CA VAL A 647 -31.85 49.46 -24.06
C VAL A 647 -33.18 50.21 -24.09
N MET A 648 -34.06 49.72 -24.90
CA MET A 648 -35.44 50.27 -25.01
C MET A 648 -36.43 49.14 -24.73
N PRO A 649 -37.39 49.32 -23.79
CA PRO A 649 -38.23 48.22 -23.30
C PRO A 649 -39.36 47.78 -24.23
N ARG A 650 -39.56 48.43 -25.38
CA ARG A 650 -40.67 48.15 -26.31
C ARG A 650 -40.18 47.62 -27.66
N GLY A 651 -40.03 46.29 -27.73
CA GLY A 651 -40.03 45.50 -28.98
C GLY A 651 -38.74 45.50 -29.81
N VAL A 652 -38.09 46.67 -30.14
CA VAL A 652 -36.87 46.74 -30.95
C VAL A 652 -35.80 47.47 -30.16
N SER A 653 -34.73 46.75 -29.78
CA SER A 653 -33.58 47.36 -29.11
C SER A 653 -32.78 48.26 -30.04
N GLY A 654 -31.95 49.18 -29.49
CA GLY A 654 -31.09 50.02 -30.33
C GLY A 654 -30.09 49.21 -31.18
N ILE A 655 -29.64 48.05 -30.69
CA ILE A 655 -28.79 47.15 -31.49
C ILE A 655 -29.57 46.52 -32.63
N ASP A 656 -30.82 46.11 -32.39
CA ASP A 656 -31.66 45.56 -33.44
C ASP A 656 -32.05 46.64 -34.47
N LEU A 657 -32.32 47.85 -33.99
CA LEU A 657 -32.55 49.05 -34.87
C LEU A 657 -31.32 49.29 -35.73
N ALA A 658 -30.12 49.33 -35.15
CA ALA A 658 -28.88 49.55 -35.92
C ALA A 658 -28.64 48.44 -36.95
N ARG A 659 -29.03 47.21 -36.65
CA ARG A 659 -28.95 46.05 -37.57
C ARG A 659 -29.93 46.26 -38.75
N HIS A 660 -31.20 46.57 -38.44
CA HIS A 660 -32.20 46.82 -39.46
C HIS A 660 -31.85 48.03 -40.39
N ILE A 661 -31.30 49.11 -39.81
CA ILE A 661 -30.85 50.25 -40.58
C ILE A 661 -29.70 49.85 -41.51
N ARG A 662 -28.72 49.11 -41.03
CA ARG A 662 -27.56 48.65 -41.83
C ARG A 662 -27.96 47.70 -42.95
N GLU A 663 -28.97 46.87 -42.75
CA GLU A 663 -29.47 45.96 -43.78
C GLU A 663 -30.31 46.63 -44.82
N ARG A 664 -31.11 47.65 -44.46
CA ARG A 664 -32.11 48.25 -45.33
C ARG A 664 -31.70 49.62 -45.88
N TRP A 665 -30.85 50.34 -45.13
CA TRP A 665 -30.34 51.72 -45.50
C TRP A 665 -28.84 51.83 -45.13
N PRO A 666 -27.94 51.19 -45.87
CA PRO A 666 -26.53 51.09 -45.54
C PRO A 666 -25.80 52.43 -45.50
N GLU A 667 -26.31 53.49 -46.15
CA GLU A 667 -25.71 54.79 -46.12
C GLU A 667 -26.04 55.58 -44.84
N LEU A 668 -27.11 55.21 -44.11
CA LEU A 668 -27.54 55.91 -42.92
C LEU A 668 -26.71 55.38 -41.68
N ARG A 669 -26.00 56.29 -41.05
CA ARG A 669 -25.16 56.00 -39.93
C ARG A 669 -25.92 55.97 -38.63
N VAL A 670 -25.49 55.09 -37.72
CA VAL A 670 -26.12 54.90 -36.37
C VAL A 670 -25.08 55.16 -35.33
N LEU A 671 -25.38 55.99 -34.33
CA LEU A 671 -24.63 56.17 -33.09
C LEU A 671 -25.47 55.61 -31.95
N LEU A 672 -24.92 54.57 -31.28
CA LEU A 672 -25.57 53.98 -30.14
C LEU A 672 -25.11 54.68 -28.84
N ALA A 673 -26.07 55.12 -28.03
CA ALA A 673 -25.80 55.64 -26.69
C ALA A 673 -26.06 54.56 -25.63
N SER A 674 -25.11 54.31 -24.76
CA SER A 674 -25.26 53.19 -23.82
C SER A 674 -24.59 53.45 -22.48
N GLY A 675 -25.18 52.98 -21.40
CA GLY A 675 -24.54 52.82 -20.10
C GLY A 675 -23.66 51.56 -20.01
N TYR A 676 -23.64 50.73 -21.06
CA TYR A 676 -22.78 49.53 -21.15
C TYR A 676 -21.44 49.85 -21.78
N SER A 677 -20.40 49.07 -21.43
CA SER A 677 -19.11 49.23 -22.05
C SER A 677 -19.13 48.86 -23.56
N PRO A 678 -18.28 49.47 -24.42
CA PRO A 678 -18.19 49.11 -25.82
C PRO A 678 -17.96 47.62 -26.08
N GLU A 679 -17.20 46.97 -25.19
CA GLU A 679 -16.84 45.53 -25.26
C GLU A 679 -18.07 44.65 -25.00
N SER A 680 -18.91 45.00 -24.01
CA SER A 680 -20.18 44.31 -23.75
C SER A 680 -21.14 44.41 -24.93
N LEU A 681 -21.14 45.55 -25.59
CA LEU A 681 -21.98 45.77 -26.75
C LEU A 681 -21.45 45.04 -28.01
N ALA A 682 -20.12 44.87 -28.13
CA ALA A 682 -19.53 44.04 -29.17
C ALA A 682 -19.97 42.56 -29.08
N THR A 683 -20.08 41.99 -27.87
CA THR A 683 -20.61 40.64 -27.68
C THR A 683 -22.08 40.50 -28.03
N MET A 684 -22.83 41.61 -27.98
CA MET A 684 -24.24 41.71 -28.43
C MET A 684 -24.38 42.03 -29.93
N GLY A 685 -23.25 42.17 -30.67
CA GLY A 685 -23.22 42.41 -32.11
C GLY A 685 -23.24 43.86 -32.50
N ALA A 686 -22.98 44.81 -31.60
CA ALA A 686 -22.86 46.23 -31.94
C ALA A 686 -21.43 46.55 -32.44
N ASP A 687 -21.34 47.48 -33.36
CA ASP A 687 -20.05 48.03 -33.83
C ASP A 687 -19.52 49.03 -32.79
N THR A 688 -18.40 48.68 -32.17
CA THR A 688 -17.77 49.48 -31.10
C THR A 688 -17.36 50.88 -31.52
N ALA A 689 -17.08 51.10 -32.82
CA ALA A 689 -16.75 52.41 -33.37
C ALA A 689 -17.94 53.40 -33.39
N SER A 690 -19.16 52.85 -33.26
CA SER A 690 -20.42 53.60 -33.31
C SER A 690 -21.13 53.70 -31.96
N VAL A 691 -20.38 53.63 -30.85
CA VAL A 691 -20.95 53.69 -29.49
C VAL A 691 -20.47 54.94 -28.75
N LEU A 692 -21.37 55.59 -28.00
CA LEU A 692 -21.13 56.69 -27.05
C LEU A 692 -21.58 56.23 -25.64
N ALA A 693 -20.66 56.26 -24.66
CA ALA A 693 -20.98 55.84 -23.28
C ALA A 693 -21.82 56.93 -22.55
N LYS A 694 -22.92 56.53 -21.91
CA LYS A 694 -23.70 57.35 -20.96
C LYS A 694 -23.04 57.31 -19.55
N PRO A 695 -23.01 58.46 -18.84
CA PRO A 695 -23.56 59.77 -19.18
C PRO A 695 -22.65 60.56 -20.10
N PHE A 696 -23.22 61.37 -20.95
CA PHE A 696 -22.51 62.30 -21.87
C PHE A 696 -23.09 63.70 -21.82
N THR A 697 -22.30 64.68 -22.17
CA THR A 697 -22.77 66.04 -22.35
C THR A 697 -23.24 66.30 -23.83
N PRO A 698 -24.11 67.25 -24.07
CA PRO A 698 -24.51 67.63 -25.45
C PRO A 698 -23.33 67.97 -26.37
N ASP A 699 -22.28 68.63 -25.87
CA ASP A 699 -21.05 68.88 -26.60
C ASP A 699 -20.33 67.63 -27.04
N GLN A 700 -20.20 66.65 -26.14
CA GLN A 700 -19.59 65.37 -26.45
C GLN A 700 -20.36 64.56 -27.49
N LEU A 701 -21.70 64.58 -27.41
CA LEU A 701 -22.55 63.94 -28.39
C LEU A 701 -22.41 64.68 -29.78
N ALA A 702 -22.42 66.02 -29.82
CA ALA A 702 -22.24 66.82 -31.04
C ALA A 702 -20.89 66.57 -31.75
N VAL A 703 -19.79 66.49 -30.96
CA VAL A 703 -18.47 66.14 -31.48
C VAL A 703 -18.49 64.72 -32.08
N ARG A 704 -19.13 63.76 -31.42
CA ARG A 704 -19.21 62.40 -31.93
C ARG A 704 -20.05 62.27 -33.18
N ILE A 705 -21.18 62.96 -33.25
CA ILE A 705 -22.03 63.04 -34.44
C ILE A 705 -21.25 63.62 -35.64
N ARG A 706 -20.55 64.74 -35.46
CA ARG A 706 -19.72 65.36 -36.52
C ARG A 706 -18.64 64.41 -37.01
N SER A 707 -17.95 63.69 -36.06
CA SER A 707 -16.92 62.74 -36.43
C SER A 707 -17.43 61.52 -37.22
N LEU A 708 -18.66 61.08 -36.95
CA LEU A 708 -19.30 60.02 -37.71
C LEU A 708 -19.91 60.48 -39.01
N ALA A 709 -20.49 61.63 -39.08
CA ALA A 709 -21.05 62.16 -40.30
C ALA A 709 -20.00 62.49 -41.41
N GLY A 710 -18.70 62.46 -41.06
CA GLY A 710 -17.61 62.75 -42.00
C GLY A 710 -17.45 64.22 -42.23
N ALA A 711 -17.93 65.02 -41.32
CA ALA A 711 -17.92 66.48 -41.31
C ALA A 711 -16.75 66.97 -40.43
#